data_b29c1b8f2e39c958b766c538bc38fc95
#
_entry.id   b29c1b8f2e39c958b766c538bc38fc95
#
_cell.length_a   1.000
_cell.length_b   1.000
_cell.length_c   1.000
_cell.angle_alpha   90.00
_cell.angle_beta   90.00
_cell.angle_gamma   90.00
#
_symmetry.space_group_name_H-M   'P 1'
#
loop_
_entity.id
_entity.type
_entity.pdbx_description
1 polymer ?
#
loop_
_entity_poly.entity_id
_entity_poly.type
_entity_poly.pdbx_seq_one_letter_code
_entity_poly.pdbx_strand_id
1 'polypeptide(L)'
;MAKKYTILMTLMGLEIGGAETHVVELSKELKKLGYRIIVASNGGVYEKELTQAGIYHYRVPMNQRNVPKMIKSYFLLRRIIEKENVDIVHSHARIPSFICGFLHRRYGITFVTSAHWVFYTGMGLKYLTNWGQKVVAVSEDIKQYLAENYHIQNEDIFVTINGIDTNKFSPDTNGDKIRKEFDIAKEEPTLVYVSRMDESRALVAKQLLEIAPKLAQQIPGLRMLIVGGGDVYEQLCQKAQEQNQKIGGSKNCIVMTGARTDINELISVATVFVGVSRAALEAMAVGKTVIVAGNEGYIGIFGKEKLEVARENNFCCRGCPTSSEEQLYKDVVYAFCNMTPQQRKALGEYGREVIFEYYSVTKMAMDCIAAYEAAWRANHQKQYHVILSGYYGFNNAGDEAILLAMHKNIQALGENYHITVLSNKPEETKAKYHIDVVYRFSLKEVLSALRKCDVLLSGGGSLLQDSTSTRSLMYYLSIILAARLMGKKVMLYANGIGPVSRKKNRTIVKLVVNKADLITLREENSYAELKAMGVNEKKCFVTADPVFTLDSISKQEGEKLLQNAGVPMDKPFVGVSVRNWRDMDGFVDEFAHLCDIIQQKYHRTIVFIAMQVPHDIKISQKVQKRMKTKSYILKENYSPYEIMGIIKCMDFILSMRLHTLIFAARQKIPLIGFIYDPKIEYYLEKLDMPSGGRISEFELEKILKMVEDIIKNRQKYVTILERKAERLEEKAHNNEKYLMKLLEKK
;
A
#
# COMPACT_ATOMS: atom_id res chain seq x y z
N MET A 1 -9.90 15.72 18.25
CA MET A 1 -10.89 15.79 17.14
C MET A 1 -10.13 15.95 15.84
N ALA A 2 -10.48 15.20 14.78
CA ALA A 2 -9.87 15.38 13.47
C ALA A 2 -10.12 16.80 12.92
N LYS A 3 -9.15 17.37 12.23
CA LYS A 3 -9.29 18.71 11.63
C LYS A 3 -10.45 18.71 10.62
N LYS A 4 -11.35 19.69 10.73
CA LYS A 4 -12.41 19.91 9.73
C LYS A 4 -11.92 20.92 8.71
N TYR A 5 -11.81 20.48 7.44
CA TYR A 5 -11.30 21.27 6.33
C TYR A 5 -12.41 22.15 5.70
N THR A 6 -11.99 23.30 5.11
CA THR A 6 -12.77 24.02 4.11
C THR A 6 -12.42 23.49 2.73
N ILE A 7 -13.38 22.90 2.03
CA ILE A 7 -13.18 22.19 0.77
C ILE A 7 -13.88 22.96 -0.37
N LEU A 8 -13.12 23.24 -1.43
CA LEU A 8 -13.64 23.81 -2.67
C LEU A 8 -13.81 22.72 -3.73
N MET A 9 -15.06 22.38 -4.05
CA MET A 9 -15.40 21.48 -5.16
C MET A 9 -15.39 22.27 -6.47
N THR A 10 -14.69 21.80 -7.51
CA THR A 10 -14.63 22.47 -8.81
C THR A 10 -15.07 21.52 -9.93
N LEU A 11 -16.03 21.96 -10.76
CA LEU A 11 -16.55 21.19 -11.87
C LEU A 11 -16.96 22.12 -13.04
N MET A 12 -17.25 21.54 -14.21
CA MET A 12 -17.55 22.33 -15.42
C MET A 12 -18.91 23.02 -15.34
N GLY A 13 -19.94 22.32 -14.90
CA GLY A 13 -21.32 22.82 -14.78
C GLY A 13 -22.06 22.07 -13.65
N LEU A 14 -23.33 22.39 -13.45
CA LEU A 14 -24.26 21.75 -12.50
C LEU A 14 -25.54 21.31 -13.20
N GLU A 15 -25.42 20.82 -14.43
CA GLU A 15 -26.53 20.23 -15.16
C GLU A 15 -26.78 18.77 -14.72
N ILE A 16 -27.81 18.13 -15.26
CA ILE A 16 -28.13 16.73 -14.89
C ILE A 16 -27.08 15.80 -15.48
N GLY A 17 -26.25 15.20 -14.64
CA GLY A 17 -25.22 14.26 -15.04
C GLY A 17 -24.65 13.50 -13.85
N GLY A 18 -23.93 12.40 -14.12
CA GLY A 18 -23.41 11.52 -13.06
C GLY A 18 -22.35 12.18 -12.16
N ALA A 19 -21.46 12.96 -12.75
CA ALA A 19 -20.42 13.68 -12.00
C ALA A 19 -21.01 14.83 -11.18
N GLU A 20 -21.98 15.56 -11.74
CA GLU A 20 -22.68 16.65 -11.09
C GLU A 20 -23.49 16.16 -9.89
N THR A 21 -24.27 15.08 -10.07
CA THR A 21 -25.02 14.43 -8.97
C THR A 21 -24.06 13.95 -7.89
N HIS A 22 -22.94 13.32 -8.26
CA HIS A 22 -21.91 12.89 -7.30
C HIS A 22 -21.40 14.06 -6.44
N VAL A 23 -21.06 15.20 -7.07
CA VAL A 23 -20.54 16.37 -6.36
C VAL A 23 -21.61 16.96 -5.42
N VAL A 24 -22.85 17.04 -5.87
CA VAL A 24 -23.95 17.56 -5.04
C VAL A 24 -24.18 16.68 -3.80
N GLU A 25 -24.32 15.37 -3.98
CA GLU A 25 -24.54 14.43 -2.89
C GLU A 25 -23.33 14.37 -1.94
N LEU A 26 -22.11 14.30 -2.47
CA LEU A 26 -20.88 14.36 -1.67
C LEU A 26 -20.79 15.65 -0.86
N SER A 27 -21.11 16.78 -1.48
CA SER A 27 -21.09 18.11 -0.82
C SER A 27 -22.07 18.18 0.35
N LYS A 28 -23.27 17.67 0.17
CA LYS A 28 -24.31 17.62 1.20
C LYS A 28 -23.88 16.73 2.37
N GLU A 29 -23.33 15.55 2.08
CA GLU A 29 -22.93 14.61 3.11
C GLU A 29 -21.69 15.09 3.90
N LEU A 30 -20.68 15.61 3.23
CA LEU A 30 -19.51 16.21 3.88
C LEU A 30 -19.92 17.38 4.79
N LYS A 31 -20.92 18.19 4.38
CA LYS A 31 -21.46 19.27 5.23
C LYS A 31 -22.14 18.70 6.48
N LYS A 32 -22.95 17.65 6.37
CA LYS A 32 -23.54 16.94 7.54
C LYS A 32 -22.46 16.42 8.50
N LEU A 33 -21.33 15.95 7.95
CA LEU A 33 -20.17 15.51 8.73
C LEU A 33 -19.34 16.67 9.32
N GLY A 34 -19.76 17.92 9.12
CA GLY A 34 -19.20 19.12 9.74
C GLY A 34 -18.04 19.77 8.96
N TYR A 35 -17.86 19.42 7.68
CA TYR A 35 -16.91 20.12 6.78
C TYR A 35 -17.55 21.36 6.18
N ARG A 36 -16.76 22.40 5.92
CA ARG A 36 -17.23 23.59 5.19
C ARG A 36 -17.03 23.35 3.71
N ILE A 37 -18.14 23.33 2.95
CA ILE A 37 -18.11 23.02 1.52
C ILE A 37 -18.50 24.26 0.71
N ILE A 38 -17.74 24.50 -0.35
CA ILE A 38 -17.94 25.53 -1.35
C ILE A 38 -17.90 24.86 -2.71
N VAL A 39 -18.77 25.25 -3.63
CA VAL A 39 -18.82 24.73 -4.99
C VAL A 39 -18.55 25.84 -5.98
N ALA A 40 -17.68 25.59 -6.99
CA ALA A 40 -17.43 26.51 -8.08
C ALA A 40 -17.65 25.80 -9.43
N SER A 41 -18.52 26.36 -10.27
CA SER A 41 -18.85 25.85 -11.61
C SER A 41 -19.43 26.97 -12.48
N ASN A 42 -19.73 26.64 -13.75
CA ASN A 42 -20.42 27.59 -14.65
C ASN A 42 -21.92 27.78 -14.30
N GLY A 43 -22.45 27.03 -13.30
CA GLY A 43 -23.86 27.03 -12.92
C GLY A 43 -24.65 25.89 -13.53
N GLY A 44 -25.95 25.79 -13.23
CA GLY A 44 -26.89 24.78 -13.72
C GLY A 44 -28.05 24.50 -12.76
N VAL A 45 -28.83 23.47 -13.06
CA VAL A 45 -30.08 23.16 -12.35
C VAL A 45 -29.90 22.83 -10.87
N TYR A 46 -28.74 22.27 -10.48
CA TYR A 46 -28.43 21.92 -9.09
C TYR A 46 -28.05 23.10 -8.19
N GLU A 47 -27.93 24.34 -8.71
CA GLU A 47 -27.64 25.50 -7.87
C GLU A 47 -28.69 25.72 -6.75
N LYS A 48 -29.98 25.49 -7.07
CA LYS A 48 -31.07 25.59 -6.09
C LYS A 48 -30.91 24.59 -4.96
N GLU A 49 -30.56 23.36 -5.29
CA GLU A 49 -30.39 22.27 -4.31
C GLU A 49 -29.22 22.55 -3.38
N LEU A 50 -28.08 23.01 -3.92
CA LEU A 50 -26.93 23.43 -3.11
C LEU A 50 -27.29 24.58 -2.17
N THR A 51 -28.02 25.58 -2.67
CA THR A 51 -28.47 26.74 -1.86
C THR A 51 -29.41 26.30 -0.74
N GLN A 52 -30.36 25.42 -1.01
CA GLN A 52 -31.26 24.85 0.00
C GLN A 52 -30.51 24.05 1.07
N ALA A 53 -29.45 23.34 0.66
CA ALA A 53 -28.55 22.68 1.58
C ALA A 53 -27.59 23.64 2.33
N GLY A 54 -27.67 24.96 2.05
CA GLY A 54 -26.82 26.00 2.62
C GLY A 54 -25.35 25.86 2.21
N ILE A 55 -25.09 25.40 0.99
CA ILE A 55 -23.75 25.30 0.39
C ILE A 55 -23.56 26.47 -0.57
N TYR A 56 -22.46 27.21 -0.39
CA TYR A 56 -22.14 28.36 -1.25
C TYR A 56 -21.69 27.89 -2.63
N HIS A 57 -22.30 28.48 -3.69
CA HIS A 57 -21.90 28.28 -5.07
C HIS A 57 -21.33 29.59 -5.67
N TYR A 58 -20.17 29.47 -6.33
CA TYR A 58 -19.55 30.53 -7.09
C TYR A 58 -19.60 30.23 -8.59
N ARG A 59 -20.11 31.15 -9.39
CA ARG A 59 -20.10 31.04 -10.86
C ARG A 59 -18.71 31.32 -11.40
N VAL A 60 -18.06 30.31 -12.00
CA VAL A 60 -16.73 30.36 -12.61
C VAL A 60 -16.81 29.69 -13.98
N PRO A 61 -16.40 30.38 -15.10
CA PRO A 61 -16.62 29.91 -16.45
C PRO A 61 -15.62 28.82 -16.88
N MET A 62 -15.74 27.62 -16.32
CA MET A 62 -14.85 26.44 -16.54
C MET A 62 -15.43 25.41 -17.52
N ASN A 63 -16.49 25.72 -18.23
CA ASN A 63 -17.25 24.77 -19.06
C ASN A 63 -16.71 24.63 -20.50
N GLN A 64 -15.72 25.41 -20.91
CA GLN A 64 -15.23 25.43 -22.28
C GLN A 64 -13.70 25.53 -22.35
N ARG A 65 -13.12 24.93 -23.41
CA ARG A 65 -11.69 25.04 -23.75
C ARG A 65 -11.38 26.40 -24.40
N ASN A 66 -11.60 27.46 -23.66
CA ASN A 66 -11.37 28.83 -24.10
C ASN A 66 -10.32 29.50 -23.22
N VAL A 67 -9.15 29.81 -23.76
CA VAL A 67 -7.99 30.32 -23.00
C VAL A 67 -8.32 31.58 -22.17
N PRO A 68 -8.95 32.63 -22.72
CA PRO A 68 -9.37 33.80 -21.94
C PRO A 68 -10.29 33.44 -20.76
N LYS A 69 -11.26 32.53 -20.96
CA LYS A 69 -12.13 32.07 -19.88
C LYS A 69 -11.35 31.29 -18.84
N MET A 70 -10.39 30.45 -19.23
CA MET A 70 -9.54 29.69 -18.30
C MET A 70 -8.65 30.62 -17.46
N ILE A 71 -8.08 31.67 -18.07
CA ILE A 71 -7.30 32.69 -17.33
C ILE A 71 -8.21 33.43 -16.33
N LYS A 72 -9.41 33.87 -16.77
CA LYS A 72 -10.40 34.48 -15.86
C LYS A 72 -10.75 33.54 -14.70
N SER A 73 -10.97 32.27 -14.99
CA SER A 73 -11.28 31.24 -13.97
C SER A 73 -10.15 31.05 -12.97
N TYR A 74 -8.89 31.09 -13.43
CA TYR A 74 -7.72 31.00 -12.55
C TYR A 74 -7.72 32.14 -11.50
N PHE A 75 -7.93 33.40 -11.91
CA PHE A 75 -7.97 34.53 -10.99
C PHE A 75 -9.21 34.50 -10.06
N LEU A 76 -10.35 34.06 -10.59
CA LEU A 76 -11.56 33.89 -9.75
C LEU A 76 -11.38 32.81 -8.70
N LEU A 77 -10.88 31.62 -9.07
CA LEU A 77 -10.62 30.54 -8.13
C LEU A 77 -9.60 30.96 -7.08
N ARG A 78 -8.51 31.63 -7.48
CA ARG A 78 -7.54 32.18 -6.53
C ARG A 78 -8.22 33.09 -5.50
N ARG A 79 -9.05 34.02 -5.94
CA ARG A 79 -9.76 34.96 -5.04
C ARG A 79 -10.73 34.21 -4.11
N ILE A 80 -11.41 33.18 -4.60
CA ILE A 80 -12.30 32.33 -3.78
C ILE A 80 -11.49 31.59 -2.70
N ILE A 81 -10.36 31.00 -3.09
CA ILE A 81 -9.47 30.25 -2.18
C ILE A 81 -8.97 31.16 -1.05
N GLU A 82 -8.51 32.36 -1.40
CA GLU A 82 -8.02 33.35 -0.43
C GLU A 82 -9.16 33.87 0.48
N LYS A 83 -10.31 34.24 -0.10
CA LYS A 83 -11.46 34.80 0.64
C LYS A 83 -12.07 33.80 1.62
N GLU A 84 -12.22 32.55 1.18
CA GLU A 84 -12.93 31.51 1.93
C GLU A 84 -12.00 30.68 2.82
N ASN A 85 -10.69 30.96 2.82
CA ASN A 85 -9.65 30.19 3.52
C ASN A 85 -9.76 28.71 3.19
N VAL A 86 -9.74 28.36 1.90
CA VAL A 86 -9.86 27.00 1.41
C VAL A 86 -8.62 26.17 1.79
N ASP A 87 -8.83 25.07 2.50
CA ASP A 87 -7.77 24.12 2.85
C ASP A 87 -7.47 23.15 1.70
N ILE A 88 -8.52 22.66 1.02
CA ILE A 88 -8.42 21.61 -0.01
C ILE A 88 -9.25 22.00 -1.24
N VAL A 89 -8.66 21.85 -2.41
CA VAL A 89 -9.39 21.93 -3.69
C VAL A 89 -9.60 20.53 -4.21
N HIS A 90 -10.86 20.17 -4.48
CA HIS A 90 -11.23 18.90 -5.10
C HIS A 90 -11.86 19.15 -6.47
N SER A 91 -11.22 18.65 -7.52
CA SER A 91 -11.66 18.89 -8.90
C SER A 91 -12.22 17.64 -9.57
N HIS A 92 -13.35 17.80 -10.26
CA HIS A 92 -14.12 16.70 -10.82
C HIS A 92 -14.15 16.63 -12.35
N ALA A 93 -13.35 17.46 -13.03
CA ALA A 93 -13.27 17.47 -14.49
C ALA A 93 -11.92 17.99 -14.99
N ARG A 94 -11.55 17.65 -16.23
CA ARG A 94 -10.23 17.97 -16.81
C ARG A 94 -9.90 19.45 -16.85
N ILE A 95 -10.85 20.32 -17.26
CA ILE A 95 -10.60 21.77 -17.36
C ILE A 95 -10.40 22.40 -15.98
N PRO A 96 -11.29 22.20 -15.00
CA PRO A 96 -11.04 22.64 -13.63
C PRO A 96 -9.75 22.07 -13.05
N SER A 97 -9.44 20.79 -13.27
CA SER A 97 -8.19 20.16 -12.78
C SER A 97 -6.95 20.80 -13.38
N PHE A 98 -6.96 21.13 -14.68
CA PHE A 98 -5.86 21.83 -15.33
C PHE A 98 -5.59 23.18 -14.65
N ILE A 99 -6.64 23.97 -14.41
CA ILE A 99 -6.53 25.30 -13.77
C ILE A 99 -6.06 25.16 -12.32
N CYS A 100 -6.68 24.25 -11.54
CA CYS A 100 -6.34 24.03 -10.13
C CYS A 100 -4.92 23.50 -9.95
N GLY A 101 -4.39 22.72 -10.90
CA GLY A 101 -3.01 22.26 -10.89
C GLY A 101 -1.99 23.40 -11.00
N PHE A 102 -2.30 24.50 -11.69
CA PHE A 102 -1.46 25.71 -11.66
C PHE A 102 -1.53 26.43 -10.31
N LEU A 103 -2.71 26.51 -9.70
CA LEU A 103 -2.88 27.09 -8.37
C LEU A 103 -2.13 26.28 -7.32
N HIS A 104 -2.21 24.96 -7.37
CA HIS A 104 -1.44 24.06 -6.51
C HIS A 104 0.07 24.32 -6.64
N ARG A 105 0.62 24.29 -7.85
CA ARG A 105 2.07 24.51 -8.08
C ARG A 105 2.54 25.88 -7.64
N ARG A 106 1.70 26.91 -7.77
CA ARG A 106 2.09 28.30 -7.47
C ARG A 106 1.92 28.68 -6.01
N TYR A 107 0.90 28.13 -5.33
CA TYR A 107 0.50 28.55 -3.98
C TYR A 107 0.54 27.40 -2.94
N GLY A 108 0.93 26.20 -3.32
CA GLY A 108 1.02 25.06 -2.41
C GLY A 108 -0.32 24.62 -1.83
N ILE A 109 -1.44 24.80 -2.55
CA ILE A 109 -2.79 24.41 -2.09
C ILE A 109 -2.90 22.91 -2.14
N THR A 110 -3.48 22.29 -1.11
CA THR A 110 -3.79 20.86 -1.16
C THR A 110 -4.80 20.57 -2.26
N PHE A 111 -4.46 19.63 -3.15
CA PHE A 111 -5.21 19.39 -4.37
C PHE A 111 -5.51 17.91 -4.56
N VAL A 112 -6.80 17.59 -4.69
CA VAL A 112 -7.36 16.25 -4.96
C VAL A 112 -8.15 16.29 -6.25
N THR A 113 -8.18 15.21 -7.02
CA THR A 113 -8.98 15.10 -8.25
C THR A 113 -9.83 13.84 -8.24
N SER A 114 -11.06 13.92 -8.80
CA SER A 114 -11.88 12.73 -9.09
C SER A 114 -11.87 12.41 -10.58
N ALA A 115 -11.70 11.13 -10.90
CA ALA A 115 -11.89 10.57 -12.23
C ALA A 115 -13.25 9.86 -12.30
N HIS A 116 -14.21 10.49 -12.98
CA HIS A 116 -15.57 9.93 -13.17
C HIS A 116 -15.69 9.06 -14.42
N TRP A 117 -14.69 9.09 -15.30
CA TRP A 117 -14.63 8.38 -16.55
C TRP A 117 -13.18 8.21 -17.02
N VAL A 118 -12.96 7.34 -18.01
CA VAL A 118 -11.66 7.25 -18.67
C VAL A 118 -11.39 8.53 -19.49
N PHE A 119 -10.27 9.17 -19.24
CA PHE A 119 -9.87 10.38 -19.93
C PHE A 119 -9.07 10.03 -21.19
N TYR A 120 -9.52 10.46 -22.35
CA TYR A 120 -8.81 10.26 -23.60
C TYR A 120 -7.39 10.83 -23.53
N THR A 121 -6.38 10.02 -23.88
CA THR A 121 -4.95 10.32 -23.74
C THR A 121 -4.30 10.86 -25.01
N GLY A 122 -4.96 10.74 -26.16
CA GLY A 122 -4.43 11.17 -27.47
C GLY A 122 -4.29 12.67 -27.63
N MET A 123 -3.65 13.11 -28.73
CA MET A 123 -3.40 14.52 -29.09
C MET A 123 -2.75 15.35 -27.97
N GLY A 124 -1.86 14.78 -27.20
CA GLY A 124 -1.17 15.47 -26.10
C GLY A 124 -2.04 15.78 -24.86
N LEU A 125 -3.31 15.36 -24.83
CA LEU A 125 -4.21 15.61 -23.71
C LEU A 125 -3.77 14.93 -22.40
N LYS A 126 -2.98 13.85 -22.50
CA LYS A 126 -2.32 13.22 -21.34
C LYS A 126 -1.51 14.24 -20.53
N TYR A 127 -0.74 15.08 -21.19
CA TYR A 127 0.14 16.08 -20.57
C TYR A 127 -0.60 17.34 -20.09
N LEU A 128 -1.81 17.56 -20.58
CA LEU A 128 -2.68 18.66 -20.14
C LEU A 128 -3.60 18.31 -18.99
N THR A 129 -3.59 17.05 -18.55
CA THR A 129 -4.37 16.62 -17.39
C THR A 129 -3.50 16.77 -16.15
N ASN A 130 -3.90 17.63 -15.21
CA ASN A 130 -3.28 17.75 -13.91
C ASN A 130 -4.05 16.87 -12.92
N TRP A 131 -3.39 15.86 -12.42
CA TRP A 131 -3.89 15.06 -11.31
C TRP A 131 -3.49 15.71 -9.99
N GLY A 132 -4.32 15.55 -8.96
CA GLY A 132 -4.03 16.03 -7.61
C GLY A 132 -2.91 15.23 -6.94
N GLN A 133 -2.56 15.61 -5.72
CA GLN A 133 -1.62 14.86 -4.87
C GLN A 133 -2.17 13.47 -4.52
N LYS A 134 -3.50 13.35 -4.43
CA LYS A 134 -4.24 12.08 -4.38
C LYS A 134 -5.39 12.14 -5.37
N VAL A 135 -5.75 10.99 -5.90
CA VAL A 135 -6.80 10.84 -6.91
C VAL A 135 -7.90 9.93 -6.39
N VAL A 136 -9.15 10.31 -6.62
CA VAL A 136 -10.31 9.49 -6.33
C VAL A 136 -10.84 8.91 -7.64
N ALA A 137 -10.84 7.59 -7.78
CA ALA A 137 -11.43 6.87 -8.90
C ALA A 137 -12.81 6.35 -8.51
N VAL A 138 -13.81 6.45 -9.41
CA VAL A 138 -15.17 6.00 -9.08
C VAL A 138 -15.42 4.50 -9.29
N SER A 139 -14.36 3.76 -9.67
CA SER A 139 -14.38 2.29 -9.82
C SER A 139 -12.95 1.73 -9.93
N GLU A 140 -12.79 0.42 -9.73
CA GLU A 140 -11.49 -0.26 -9.82
C GLU A 140 -10.92 -0.26 -11.24
N ASP A 141 -11.74 -0.39 -12.27
CA ASP A 141 -11.31 -0.30 -13.67
C ASP A 141 -10.75 1.09 -14.01
N ILE A 142 -11.34 2.16 -13.49
CA ILE A 142 -10.78 3.52 -13.62
C ILE A 142 -9.46 3.65 -12.85
N LYS A 143 -9.33 3.07 -11.67
CA LYS A 143 -8.06 3.01 -10.93
C LYS A 143 -6.97 2.35 -11.77
N GLN A 144 -7.25 1.16 -12.30
CA GLN A 144 -6.30 0.46 -13.17
C GLN A 144 -5.93 1.29 -14.39
N TYR A 145 -6.93 1.90 -15.05
CA TYR A 145 -6.71 2.79 -16.18
C TYR A 145 -5.78 3.96 -15.85
N LEU A 146 -5.95 4.59 -14.69
CA LEU A 146 -5.10 5.69 -14.22
C LEU A 146 -3.67 5.25 -13.96
N ALA A 147 -3.47 4.10 -13.33
CA ALA A 147 -2.15 3.55 -13.07
C ALA A 147 -1.41 3.21 -14.39
N GLU A 148 -2.07 2.58 -15.34
CA GLU A 148 -1.47 2.17 -16.61
C GLU A 148 -1.19 3.36 -17.56
N ASN A 149 -2.14 4.29 -17.70
CA ASN A 149 -2.06 5.34 -18.72
C ASN A 149 -1.44 6.66 -18.23
N TYR A 150 -1.58 6.95 -16.94
CA TYR A 150 -1.05 8.18 -16.33
C TYR A 150 0.10 7.91 -15.36
N HIS A 151 0.42 6.64 -15.10
CA HIS A 151 1.50 6.21 -14.20
C HIS A 151 1.36 6.77 -12.78
N ILE A 152 0.12 6.91 -12.30
CA ILE A 152 -0.17 7.30 -10.93
C ILE A 152 0.04 6.06 -10.06
N GLN A 153 0.75 6.22 -8.94
CA GLN A 153 1.01 5.11 -8.02
C GLN A 153 -0.30 4.62 -7.40
N ASN A 154 -0.45 3.30 -7.21
CA ASN A 154 -1.68 2.72 -6.67
C ASN A 154 -2.05 3.25 -5.27
N GLU A 155 -1.04 3.63 -4.47
CA GLU A 155 -1.17 4.25 -3.14
C GLU A 155 -1.69 5.69 -3.17
N ASP A 156 -1.64 6.34 -4.34
CA ASP A 156 -2.17 7.69 -4.55
C ASP A 156 -3.60 7.68 -5.10
N ILE A 157 -4.16 6.50 -5.42
CA ILE A 157 -5.50 6.35 -5.98
C ILE A 157 -6.44 5.71 -4.95
N PHE A 158 -7.42 6.48 -4.49
CA PHE A 158 -8.50 6.04 -3.63
C PHE A 158 -9.70 5.68 -4.48
N VAL A 159 -10.30 4.52 -4.21
CA VAL A 159 -11.51 4.10 -4.94
C VAL A 159 -12.74 4.43 -4.09
N THR A 160 -13.69 5.13 -4.69
CA THR A 160 -15.03 5.32 -4.12
C THR A 160 -16.07 5.15 -5.22
N ILE A 161 -17.28 4.85 -4.83
CA ILE A 161 -18.36 4.62 -5.79
C ILE A 161 -19.35 5.77 -5.71
N ASN A 162 -20.11 5.99 -6.78
CA ASN A 162 -21.18 6.97 -6.77
C ASN A 162 -22.22 6.59 -5.71
N GLY A 163 -22.20 7.28 -4.58
CA GLY A 163 -23.01 6.96 -3.42
C GLY A 163 -24.53 7.12 -3.67
N ILE A 164 -25.31 6.28 -3.02
CA ILE A 164 -26.78 6.35 -3.00
C ILE A 164 -27.22 7.04 -1.72
N ASP A 165 -28.08 8.05 -1.82
CA ASP A 165 -28.72 8.68 -0.68
C ASP A 165 -29.76 7.74 -0.08
N THR A 166 -29.39 7.06 1.00
CA THR A 166 -30.24 6.07 1.70
C THR A 166 -31.39 6.68 2.48
N ASN A 167 -31.47 8.02 2.62
CA ASN A 167 -32.61 8.72 3.17
C ASN A 167 -33.64 9.03 2.09
N LYS A 168 -33.18 9.46 0.89
CA LYS A 168 -34.04 9.68 -0.28
C LYS A 168 -34.60 8.37 -0.82
N PHE A 169 -33.76 7.34 -0.90
CA PHE A 169 -34.11 5.98 -1.32
C PHE A 169 -34.22 5.08 -0.09
N SER A 170 -35.42 5.11 0.53
CA SER A 170 -35.71 4.42 1.78
C SER A 170 -36.93 3.52 1.63
N PRO A 171 -37.04 2.41 2.37
CA PRO A 171 -38.27 1.62 2.48
C PRO A 171 -39.50 2.45 2.91
N ASP A 172 -39.26 3.54 3.63
CA ASP A 172 -40.31 4.45 4.13
C ASP A 172 -40.73 5.48 3.07
N THR A 173 -40.17 5.44 1.85
CA THR A 173 -40.56 6.34 0.77
C THR A 173 -42.04 6.14 0.43
N ASN A 174 -42.83 7.23 0.53
CA ASN A 174 -44.26 7.18 0.22
C ASN A 174 -44.51 7.12 -1.29
N GLY A 175 -45.19 6.07 -1.77
CA GLY A 175 -45.58 5.87 -3.16
C GLY A 175 -47.05 6.23 -3.46
N ASP A 176 -47.81 6.79 -2.56
CA ASP A 176 -49.25 7.03 -2.74
C ASP A 176 -49.58 7.96 -3.90
N LYS A 177 -48.72 8.93 -4.19
CA LYS A 177 -48.85 9.81 -5.35
C LYS A 177 -48.74 9.02 -6.65
N ILE A 178 -47.77 8.12 -6.76
CA ILE A 178 -47.53 7.26 -7.95
C ILE A 178 -48.70 6.26 -8.11
N ARG A 179 -49.14 5.67 -6.99
CA ARG A 179 -50.28 4.75 -7.04
C ARG A 179 -51.54 5.45 -7.54
N LYS A 180 -51.81 6.67 -7.10
CA LYS A 180 -52.93 7.48 -7.56
C LYS A 180 -52.76 7.90 -9.03
N GLU A 181 -51.59 8.33 -9.43
CA GLU A 181 -51.28 8.78 -10.81
C GLU A 181 -51.51 7.68 -11.85
N PHE A 182 -51.06 6.45 -11.53
CA PHE A 182 -51.12 5.31 -12.46
C PHE A 182 -52.20 4.31 -12.11
N ASP A 183 -53.14 4.63 -11.21
CA ASP A 183 -54.25 3.78 -10.77
C ASP A 183 -53.75 2.36 -10.39
N ILE A 184 -52.79 2.28 -9.45
CA ILE A 184 -52.22 1.04 -8.96
C ILE A 184 -52.72 0.77 -7.53
N ALA A 185 -53.41 -0.36 -7.36
CA ALA A 185 -53.87 -0.79 -6.05
C ALA A 185 -52.68 -1.20 -5.14
N LYS A 186 -52.87 -1.13 -3.80
CA LYS A 186 -51.79 -1.39 -2.82
C LYS A 186 -51.17 -2.78 -2.99
N GLU A 187 -51.99 -3.79 -3.28
CA GLU A 187 -51.60 -5.20 -3.40
C GLU A 187 -51.36 -5.64 -4.88
N GLU A 188 -51.47 -4.71 -5.82
CA GLU A 188 -51.34 -5.01 -7.22
C GLU A 188 -49.88 -5.33 -7.59
N PRO A 189 -49.58 -6.50 -8.19
CA PRO A 189 -48.22 -6.90 -8.53
C PRO A 189 -47.60 -5.91 -9.52
N THR A 190 -46.56 -5.20 -9.11
CA THR A 190 -45.98 -4.09 -9.88
C THR A 190 -44.51 -4.35 -10.18
N LEU A 191 -44.16 -4.41 -11.48
CA LEU A 191 -42.79 -4.44 -11.98
C LEU A 191 -42.41 -3.01 -12.37
N VAL A 192 -41.24 -2.53 -11.88
CA VAL A 192 -40.70 -1.24 -12.28
C VAL A 192 -39.36 -1.45 -12.97
N TYR A 193 -39.20 -0.82 -14.14
CA TYR A 193 -37.93 -0.77 -14.87
C TYR A 193 -37.53 0.69 -15.10
N VAL A 194 -36.28 1.01 -14.82
CA VAL A 194 -35.73 2.39 -14.97
C VAL A 194 -34.48 2.35 -15.82
N SER A 195 -34.49 3.00 -16.97
CA SER A 195 -33.31 3.17 -17.83
C SER A 195 -33.50 4.34 -18.80
N ARG A 196 -32.41 4.79 -19.42
CA ARG A 196 -32.50 5.66 -20.61
C ARG A 196 -32.97 4.80 -21.79
N MET A 197 -33.82 5.39 -22.63
CA MET A 197 -34.39 4.75 -23.81
C MET A 197 -33.61 5.15 -25.07
N ASP A 198 -32.29 5.06 -25.01
CA ASP A 198 -31.41 5.22 -26.18
C ASP A 198 -31.22 3.85 -26.85
N GLU A 199 -30.96 3.80 -28.16
CA GLU A 199 -30.77 2.52 -28.89
C GLU A 199 -29.73 1.60 -28.21
N SER A 200 -28.66 2.20 -27.70
CA SER A 200 -27.59 1.48 -26.97
C SER A 200 -27.96 1.01 -25.57
N ARG A 201 -29.14 1.34 -25.02
CA ARG A 201 -29.54 1.04 -23.63
C ARG A 201 -30.95 0.48 -23.49
N ALA A 202 -31.71 0.35 -24.59
CA ALA A 202 -33.10 -0.04 -24.58
C ALA A 202 -33.33 -1.56 -24.70
N LEU A 203 -32.28 -2.40 -24.72
CA LEU A 203 -32.42 -3.86 -24.93
C LEU A 203 -33.41 -4.49 -23.95
N VAL A 204 -33.25 -4.26 -22.66
CA VAL A 204 -34.12 -4.86 -21.63
C VAL A 204 -35.53 -4.30 -21.68
N ALA A 205 -35.72 -3.01 -22.02
CA ALA A 205 -37.06 -2.46 -22.30
C ALA A 205 -37.75 -3.18 -23.46
N LYS A 206 -37.07 -3.39 -24.59
CA LYS A 206 -37.57 -4.14 -25.73
C LYS A 206 -37.96 -5.57 -25.31
N GLN A 207 -37.09 -6.28 -24.57
CA GLN A 207 -37.35 -7.63 -24.06
C GLN A 207 -38.58 -7.69 -23.12
N LEU A 208 -38.70 -6.73 -22.17
CA LEU A 208 -39.84 -6.65 -21.26
C LEU A 208 -41.16 -6.47 -22.03
N LEU A 209 -41.16 -5.62 -23.07
CA LEU A 209 -42.33 -5.43 -23.91
C LEU A 209 -42.70 -6.70 -24.68
N GLU A 210 -41.74 -7.47 -25.21
CA GLU A 210 -42.00 -8.72 -25.92
C GLU A 210 -42.59 -9.83 -25.03
N ILE A 211 -42.09 -9.94 -23.80
CA ILE A 211 -42.54 -10.98 -22.86
C ILE A 211 -43.77 -10.56 -22.07
N ALA A 212 -44.20 -9.30 -22.12
CA ALA A 212 -45.31 -8.77 -21.33
C ALA A 212 -46.63 -9.53 -21.47
N PRO A 213 -47.08 -9.96 -22.67
CA PRO A 213 -48.30 -10.76 -22.79
C PRO A 213 -48.23 -12.11 -22.07
N LYS A 214 -47.05 -12.77 -22.11
CA LYS A 214 -46.84 -14.04 -21.41
C LYS A 214 -46.77 -13.82 -19.91
N LEU A 215 -46.17 -12.71 -19.44
CA LEU A 215 -46.14 -12.34 -18.03
C LEU A 215 -47.54 -12.05 -17.48
N ALA A 216 -48.37 -11.30 -18.24
CA ALA A 216 -49.72 -10.95 -17.82
C ALA A 216 -50.62 -12.19 -17.68
N GLN A 217 -50.40 -13.26 -18.47
CA GLN A 217 -51.09 -14.55 -18.32
C GLN A 217 -50.68 -15.30 -17.05
N GLN A 218 -49.42 -15.23 -16.66
CA GLN A 218 -48.90 -15.95 -15.49
C GLN A 218 -49.07 -15.15 -14.17
N ILE A 219 -49.10 -13.83 -14.25
CA ILE A 219 -49.19 -12.93 -13.10
C ILE A 219 -50.46 -12.10 -13.23
N PRO A 220 -51.57 -12.56 -12.67
CA PRO A 220 -52.86 -11.84 -12.76
C PRO A 220 -52.75 -10.43 -12.15
N GLY A 221 -53.23 -9.41 -12.89
CA GLY A 221 -53.21 -8.04 -12.46
C GLY A 221 -51.81 -7.35 -12.50
N LEU A 222 -50.84 -7.93 -13.21
CA LEU A 222 -49.49 -7.35 -13.36
C LEU A 222 -49.57 -5.93 -13.94
N ARG A 223 -48.88 -5.02 -13.27
CA ARG A 223 -48.58 -3.64 -13.74
C ARG A 223 -47.08 -3.50 -14.01
N MET A 224 -46.74 -2.95 -15.18
CA MET A 224 -45.35 -2.74 -15.59
C MET A 224 -45.13 -1.25 -15.85
N LEU A 225 -44.39 -0.60 -14.97
CA LEU A 225 -43.97 0.80 -15.14
C LEU A 225 -42.58 0.84 -15.79
N ILE A 226 -42.52 1.30 -17.04
CA ILE A 226 -41.29 1.47 -17.80
C ILE A 226 -40.92 2.95 -17.82
N VAL A 227 -39.87 3.29 -17.06
CA VAL A 227 -39.51 4.65 -16.75
C VAL A 227 -38.24 5.08 -17.49
N GLY A 228 -38.30 6.17 -18.21
CA GLY A 228 -37.19 6.79 -18.91
C GLY A 228 -37.59 7.43 -20.24
N GLY A 229 -36.69 8.20 -20.79
CA GLY A 229 -36.79 8.86 -22.10
C GLY A 229 -35.51 8.68 -22.90
N GLY A 230 -35.57 8.91 -24.19
CA GLY A 230 -34.46 8.78 -25.12
C GLY A 230 -34.92 8.74 -26.56
N ASP A 231 -33.99 8.49 -27.48
CA ASP A 231 -34.21 8.57 -28.94
C ASP A 231 -35.17 7.49 -29.49
N VAL A 232 -35.27 6.34 -28.81
CA VAL A 232 -36.19 5.26 -29.19
C VAL A 232 -37.48 5.23 -28.36
N TYR A 233 -37.74 6.22 -27.52
CA TYR A 233 -38.87 6.22 -26.58
C TYR A 233 -40.22 6.11 -27.31
N GLU A 234 -40.44 6.89 -28.40
CA GLU A 234 -41.68 6.87 -29.18
C GLU A 234 -41.98 5.47 -29.81
N GLN A 235 -40.92 4.82 -30.32
CA GLN A 235 -41.05 3.45 -30.88
C GLN A 235 -41.45 2.45 -29.77
N LEU A 236 -40.88 2.58 -28.56
CA LEU A 236 -41.24 1.73 -27.43
C LEU A 236 -42.69 1.99 -26.96
N CYS A 237 -43.16 3.25 -27.01
CA CYS A 237 -44.55 3.58 -26.71
C CYS A 237 -45.53 2.92 -27.68
N GLN A 238 -45.25 2.93 -28.99
CA GLN A 238 -46.06 2.25 -30.00
C GLN A 238 -46.10 0.73 -29.72
N LYS A 239 -44.95 0.14 -29.46
CA LYS A 239 -44.84 -1.28 -29.10
C LYS A 239 -45.62 -1.63 -27.84
N ALA A 240 -45.53 -0.78 -26.79
CA ALA A 240 -46.29 -0.97 -25.55
C ALA A 240 -47.81 -0.93 -25.79
N GLN A 241 -48.31 -0.07 -26.70
CA GLN A 241 -49.72 -0.02 -27.07
C GLN A 241 -50.14 -1.30 -27.78
N GLU A 242 -49.36 -1.80 -28.74
CA GLU A 242 -49.62 -3.08 -29.42
C GLU A 242 -49.70 -4.25 -28.45
N GLN A 243 -48.75 -4.32 -27.49
CA GLN A 243 -48.73 -5.39 -26.49
C GLN A 243 -49.93 -5.27 -25.50
N ASN A 244 -50.30 -4.06 -25.09
CA ASN A 244 -51.49 -3.84 -24.27
C ASN A 244 -52.79 -4.29 -24.97
N GLN A 245 -52.90 -4.07 -26.29
CA GLN A 245 -54.03 -4.55 -27.07
C GLN A 245 -54.11 -6.09 -27.09
N LYS A 246 -52.95 -6.78 -27.19
CA LYS A 246 -52.87 -8.25 -27.12
C LYS A 246 -53.23 -8.82 -25.76
N ILE A 247 -52.82 -8.10 -24.68
CA ILE A 247 -53.09 -8.49 -23.29
C ILE A 247 -54.60 -8.34 -22.98
N GLY A 248 -55.22 -7.26 -23.48
CA GLY A 248 -56.63 -6.93 -23.19
C GLY A 248 -56.80 -6.47 -21.72
N GLY A 249 -58.06 -6.34 -21.32
CA GLY A 249 -58.42 -5.94 -19.96
C GLY A 249 -58.83 -4.47 -19.86
N SER A 250 -59.35 -4.07 -18.68
CA SER A 250 -59.86 -2.71 -18.41
C SER A 250 -58.77 -1.72 -18.12
N LYS A 251 -57.58 -2.17 -17.73
CA LYS A 251 -56.39 -1.36 -17.43
C LYS A 251 -55.20 -1.80 -18.27
N ASN A 252 -54.42 -0.84 -18.72
CA ASN A 252 -53.15 -1.14 -19.42
C ASN A 252 -52.15 -1.81 -18.49
N CYS A 253 -51.70 -3.00 -18.87
CA CYS A 253 -50.63 -3.71 -18.14
C CYS A 253 -49.31 -2.91 -18.18
N ILE A 254 -48.96 -2.38 -19.35
CA ILE A 254 -47.70 -1.64 -19.58
C ILE A 254 -47.98 -0.14 -19.59
N VAL A 255 -47.22 0.60 -18.77
CA VAL A 255 -47.28 2.07 -18.67
C VAL A 255 -45.91 2.63 -18.97
N MET A 256 -45.81 3.40 -20.06
CA MET A 256 -44.60 4.17 -20.41
C MET A 256 -44.68 5.55 -19.76
N THR A 257 -43.81 5.83 -18.79
CA THR A 257 -43.93 7.07 -17.96
C THR A 257 -43.17 8.28 -18.53
N GLY A 258 -42.27 8.06 -19.50
CA GLY A 258 -41.29 9.07 -19.89
C GLY A 258 -40.19 9.30 -18.83
N ALA A 259 -39.41 10.35 -19.07
CA ALA A 259 -38.38 10.74 -18.14
C ALA A 259 -38.97 11.34 -16.85
N ARG A 260 -38.48 10.88 -15.69
CA ARG A 260 -39.01 11.23 -14.37
C ARG A 260 -37.87 11.68 -13.43
N THR A 261 -38.19 12.48 -12.41
CA THR A 261 -37.26 12.90 -11.36
C THR A 261 -37.61 12.33 -9.99
N ASP A 262 -38.82 11.81 -9.80
CA ASP A 262 -39.37 11.17 -8.59
C ASP A 262 -39.13 9.65 -8.61
N ILE A 263 -37.92 9.24 -8.99
CA ILE A 263 -37.56 7.82 -9.14
C ILE A 263 -37.72 7.04 -7.82
N ASN A 264 -37.41 7.66 -6.68
CA ASN A 264 -37.58 7.03 -5.37
C ASN A 264 -39.06 6.66 -5.10
N GLU A 265 -40.02 7.54 -5.45
CA GLU A 265 -41.46 7.27 -5.30
C GLU A 265 -41.90 6.16 -6.28
N LEU A 266 -41.41 6.17 -7.52
CA LEU A 266 -41.66 5.13 -8.51
C LEU A 266 -41.14 3.75 -8.08
N ILE A 267 -39.93 3.70 -7.54
CA ILE A 267 -39.34 2.44 -7.04
C ILE A 267 -40.13 1.96 -5.80
N SER A 268 -40.64 2.86 -4.96
CA SER A 268 -41.35 2.46 -3.73
C SER A 268 -42.59 1.62 -3.98
N VAL A 269 -43.26 1.77 -5.13
CA VAL A 269 -44.44 0.97 -5.50
C VAL A 269 -44.10 -0.39 -6.13
N ALA A 270 -42.83 -0.66 -6.45
CA ALA A 270 -42.41 -1.92 -7.06
C ALA A 270 -42.56 -3.10 -6.10
N THR A 271 -43.09 -4.23 -6.63
CA THR A 271 -42.95 -5.54 -6.01
C THR A 271 -41.58 -6.14 -6.40
N VAL A 272 -41.25 -6.01 -7.70
CA VAL A 272 -39.98 -6.43 -8.29
C VAL A 272 -39.44 -5.29 -9.14
N PHE A 273 -38.15 -5.05 -9.05
CA PHE A 273 -37.44 -4.04 -9.85
C PHE A 273 -36.51 -4.71 -10.85
N VAL A 274 -36.46 -4.18 -12.06
CA VAL A 274 -35.50 -4.61 -13.10
C VAL A 274 -34.65 -3.42 -13.52
N GLY A 275 -33.34 -3.61 -13.59
CA GLY A 275 -32.41 -2.54 -14.01
C GLY A 275 -30.96 -2.85 -13.70
N VAL A 276 -30.09 -1.91 -13.99
CA VAL A 276 -28.63 -2.04 -13.81
C VAL A 276 -28.03 -0.80 -13.15
N SER A 277 -26.79 -0.92 -12.69
CA SER A 277 -25.97 0.18 -12.20
C SER A 277 -26.72 1.01 -11.15
N ARG A 278 -26.69 2.33 -11.27
CA ARG A 278 -27.31 3.22 -10.30
C ARG A 278 -28.79 2.92 -10.03
N ALA A 279 -29.59 2.59 -11.04
CA ALA A 279 -31.00 2.31 -10.86
C ALA A 279 -31.25 1.03 -10.02
N ALA A 280 -30.45 -0.02 -10.23
CA ALA A 280 -30.48 -1.22 -9.40
C ALA A 280 -30.09 -0.93 -7.95
N LEU A 281 -29.02 -0.13 -7.72
CA LEU A 281 -28.58 0.27 -6.40
C LEU A 281 -29.63 1.13 -5.67
N GLU A 282 -30.30 2.03 -6.38
CA GLU A 282 -31.42 2.85 -5.83
C GLU A 282 -32.59 1.96 -5.39
N ALA A 283 -32.91 0.92 -6.18
CA ALA A 283 -33.97 -0.04 -5.84
C ALA A 283 -33.58 -0.93 -4.65
N MET A 284 -32.32 -1.36 -4.56
CA MET A 284 -31.78 -2.06 -3.39
C MET A 284 -31.84 -1.19 -2.15
N ALA A 285 -31.54 0.12 -2.27
CA ALA A 285 -31.63 1.08 -1.16
C ALA A 285 -33.06 1.21 -0.63
N VAL A 286 -34.08 1.13 -1.49
CA VAL A 286 -35.52 1.08 -1.12
C VAL A 286 -35.93 -0.29 -0.56
N GLY A 287 -35.05 -1.28 -0.57
CA GLY A 287 -35.32 -2.63 -0.06
C GLY A 287 -36.18 -3.49 -1.01
N LYS A 288 -36.04 -3.29 -2.31
CA LYS A 288 -36.80 -4.07 -3.31
C LYS A 288 -36.03 -5.32 -3.75
N THR A 289 -36.77 -6.35 -4.17
CA THR A 289 -36.21 -7.47 -4.92
C THR A 289 -35.77 -6.98 -6.28
N VAL A 290 -34.47 -7.13 -6.64
CA VAL A 290 -33.90 -6.60 -7.86
C VAL A 290 -33.45 -7.71 -8.79
N ILE A 291 -33.86 -7.62 -10.06
CA ILE A 291 -33.33 -8.39 -11.18
C ILE A 291 -32.32 -7.49 -11.90
N VAL A 292 -31.04 -7.84 -11.84
CA VAL A 292 -29.98 -7.04 -12.46
C VAL A 292 -29.83 -7.46 -13.91
N ALA A 293 -30.31 -6.61 -14.82
CA ALA A 293 -30.35 -6.86 -16.27
C ALA A 293 -30.09 -5.57 -17.05
N GLY A 294 -29.21 -5.62 -18.04
CA GLY A 294 -28.83 -4.47 -18.88
C GLY A 294 -28.33 -4.85 -20.25
N ASN A 295 -27.95 -3.86 -21.05
CA ASN A 295 -27.40 -4.05 -22.39
C ASN A 295 -26.04 -4.75 -22.40
N GLU A 296 -25.23 -4.56 -21.33
CA GLU A 296 -23.89 -5.14 -21.24
C GLU A 296 -23.91 -6.59 -20.68
N GLY A 297 -25.07 -7.08 -20.20
CA GLY A 297 -25.19 -8.44 -19.68
C GLY A 297 -26.36 -8.65 -18.72
N TYR A 298 -26.35 -9.81 -18.05
CA TYR A 298 -27.41 -10.30 -17.19
C TYR A 298 -26.82 -11.01 -15.93
N ILE A 299 -27.22 -10.57 -14.75
CA ILE A 299 -26.89 -11.23 -13.47
C ILE A 299 -28.14 -11.96 -12.94
N GLY A 300 -29.35 -11.44 -13.19
CA GLY A 300 -30.63 -12.00 -12.73
C GLY A 300 -30.99 -11.53 -11.32
N ILE A 301 -31.83 -12.32 -10.61
CA ILE A 301 -32.26 -11.98 -9.23
C ILE A 301 -31.03 -11.84 -8.33
N PHE A 302 -30.88 -10.68 -7.71
CA PHE A 302 -29.72 -10.38 -6.85
C PHE A 302 -29.88 -11.03 -5.46
N GLY A 303 -28.85 -11.76 -5.07
CA GLY A 303 -28.74 -12.40 -3.76
C GLY A 303 -27.28 -12.49 -3.32
N LYS A 304 -27.04 -13.09 -2.17
CA LYS A 304 -25.72 -13.14 -1.52
C LYS A 304 -24.64 -13.79 -2.41
N GLU A 305 -25.02 -14.83 -3.13
CA GLU A 305 -24.14 -15.58 -4.04
C GLU A 305 -23.67 -14.80 -5.27
N LYS A 306 -24.34 -13.68 -5.58
CA LYS A 306 -24.05 -12.83 -6.75
C LYS A 306 -23.33 -11.53 -6.38
N LEU A 307 -23.01 -11.32 -5.11
CA LEU A 307 -22.41 -10.07 -4.62
C LEU A 307 -21.06 -9.76 -5.29
N GLU A 308 -20.16 -10.74 -5.33
CA GLU A 308 -18.81 -10.52 -5.89
C GLU A 308 -18.89 -10.17 -7.37
N VAL A 309 -19.60 -10.96 -8.17
CA VAL A 309 -19.80 -10.71 -9.61
C VAL A 309 -20.44 -9.33 -9.85
N ALA A 310 -21.44 -8.96 -9.06
CA ALA A 310 -22.11 -7.67 -9.22
C ALA A 310 -21.18 -6.48 -8.84
N ARG A 311 -20.35 -6.64 -7.79
CA ARG A 311 -19.40 -5.60 -7.36
C ARG A 311 -18.27 -5.40 -8.34
N GLU A 312 -17.68 -6.46 -8.89
CA GLU A 312 -16.57 -6.38 -9.85
C GLU A 312 -16.91 -5.50 -11.06
N ASN A 313 -18.15 -5.50 -11.50
CA ASN A 313 -18.62 -4.70 -12.64
C ASN A 313 -19.54 -3.54 -12.25
N ASN A 314 -19.58 -3.17 -10.96
CA ASN A 314 -20.41 -2.07 -10.44
C ASN A 314 -21.90 -2.18 -10.84
N PHE A 315 -22.48 -3.38 -10.80
CA PHE A 315 -23.85 -3.70 -11.20
C PHE A 315 -24.17 -3.33 -12.65
N CYS A 316 -23.18 -3.15 -13.53
CA CYS A 316 -23.38 -2.88 -14.97
C CYS A 316 -23.55 -4.14 -15.82
N CYS A 317 -23.30 -5.31 -15.25
CA CYS A 317 -23.32 -6.63 -15.92
C CYS A 317 -22.25 -6.81 -17.01
N ARG A 318 -21.21 -5.95 -17.06
CA ARG A 318 -20.13 -6.09 -18.03
C ARG A 318 -19.38 -7.41 -17.82
N GLY A 319 -19.18 -8.17 -18.90
CA GLY A 319 -18.54 -9.48 -18.84
C GLY A 319 -19.47 -10.63 -18.42
N CYS A 320 -20.73 -10.33 -18.09
CA CYS A 320 -21.75 -11.35 -17.83
C CYS A 320 -22.42 -11.81 -19.13
N PRO A 321 -23.13 -12.97 -19.14
CA PRO A 321 -23.90 -13.43 -20.29
C PRO A 321 -24.91 -12.37 -20.78
N THR A 322 -25.14 -12.29 -22.09
CA THR A 322 -26.09 -11.32 -22.65
C THR A 322 -27.52 -11.60 -22.15
N SER A 323 -28.29 -10.54 -21.86
CA SER A 323 -29.69 -10.64 -21.47
C SER A 323 -30.52 -11.31 -22.56
N SER A 324 -31.39 -12.24 -22.18
CA SER A 324 -32.35 -12.90 -23.09
C SER A 324 -33.76 -12.79 -22.54
N GLU A 325 -34.75 -12.80 -23.46
CA GLU A 325 -36.17 -12.79 -23.11
C GLU A 325 -36.55 -14.01 -22.25
N GLU A 326 -36.00 -15.17 -22.54
CA GLU A 326 -36.29 -16.41 -21.80
C GLU A 326 -35.81 -16.35 -20.35
N GLN A 327 -34.59 -15.88 -20.12
CA GLN A 327 -34.02 -15.71 -18.78
C GLN A 327 -34.79 -14.67 -17.98
N LEU A 328 -35.02 -13.51 -18.59
CA LEU A 328 -35.79 -12.42 -17.98
C LEU A 328 -37.20 -12.86 -17.60
N TYR A 329 -37.89 -13.58 -18.51
CA TYR A 329 -39.22 -14.16 -18.25
C TYR A 329 -39.18 -15.12 -17.05
N LYS A 330 -38.24 -16.07 -17.03
CA LYS A 330 -38.10 -17.05 -15.93
C LYS A 330 -37.91 -16.37 -14.59
N ASP A 331 -36.99 -15.39 -14.50
CA ASP A 331 -36.68 -14.71 -13.24
C ASP A 331 -37.85 -13.82 -12.76
N VAL A 332 -38.54 -13.13 -13.68
CA VAL A 332 -39.75 -12.35 -13.33
C VAL A 332 -40.85 -13.27 -12.82
N VAL A 333 -41.17 -14.36 -13.50
CA VAL A 333 -42.17 -15.33 -13.04
C VAL A 333 -41.77 -15.94 -11.71
N TYR A 334 -40.51 -16.33 -11.55
CA TYR A 334 -40.01 -16.87 -10.30
C TYR A 334 -40.18 -15.86 -9.13
N ALA A 335 -39.81 -14.60 -9.36
CA ALA A 335 -39.88 -13.55 -8.33
C ALA A 335 -41.33 -13.24 -7.92
N PHE A 336 -42.30 -13.29 -8.83
CA PHE A 336 -43.70 -13.01 -8.52
C PHE A 336 -44.48 -14.22 -8.02
N CYS A 337 -44.30 -15.39 -8.66
CA CYS A 337 -45.16 -16.58 -8.48
C CYS A 337 -44.56 -17.64 -7.53
N ASN A 338 -43.23 -17.78 -7.49
CA ASN A 338 -42.57 -18.85 -6.74
C ASN A 338 -41.96 -18.36 -5.41
N MET A 339 -41.62 -17.06 -5.33
CA MET A 339 -41.11 -16.50 -4.08
C MET A 339 -42.22 -16.03 -3.14
N THR A 340 -42.11 -16.38 -1.88
CA THR A 340 -42.99 -15.83 -0.85
C THR A 340 -42.70 -14.35 -0.59
N PRO A 341 -43.67 -13.57 -0.05
CA PRO A 341 -43.39 -12.18 0.35
C PRO A 341 -42.21 -12.05 1.33
N GLN A 342 -42.03 -13.02 2.23
CA GLN A 342 -40.91 -13.06 3.18
C GLN A 342 -39.57 -13.24 2.48
N GLN A 343 -39.49 -14.10 1.48
CA GLN A 343 -38.26 -14.30 0.69
C GLN A 343 -37.90 -13.05 -0.11
N ARG A 344 -38.90 -12.39 -0.74
CA ARG A 344 -38.68 -11.11 -1.44
C ARG A 344 -38.17 -10.03 -0.44
N LYS A 345 -38.79 -9.95 0.75
CA LYS A 345 -38.40 -9.01 1.79
C LYS A 345 -36.94 -9.26 2.24
N ALA A 346 -36.57 -10.52 2.48
CA ALA A 346 -35.19 -10.89 2.86
C ALA A 346 -34.15 -10.49 1.81
N LEU A 347 -34.45 -10.67 0.52
CA LEU A 347 -33.56 -10.22 -0.56
C LEU A 347 -33.45 -8.69 -0.61
N GLY A 348 -34.55 -7.98 -0.38
CA GLY A 348 -34.57 -6.52 -0.32
C GLY A 348 -33.77 -6.00 0.87
N GLU A 349 -33.91 -6.60 2.05
CA GLU A 349 -33.13 -6.26 3.26
C GLU A 349 -31.64 -6.49 3.02
N TYR A 350 -31.27 -7.64 2.48
CA TYR A 350 -29.87 -7.93 2.10
C TYR A 350 -29.33 -6.90 1.08
N GLY A 351 -30.11 -6.60 0.03
CA GLY A 351 -29.74 -5.57 -0.94
C GLY A 351 -29.48 -4.22 -0.25
N ARG A 352 -30.32 -3.83 0.73
CA ARG A 352 -30.12 -2.60 1.49
C ARG A 352 -28.87 -2.64 2.38
N GLU A 353 -28.56 -3.77 3.01
CA GLU A 353 -27.31 -3.95 3.76
C GLU A 353 -26.09 -3.70 2.87
N VAL A 354 -26.09 -4.27 1.66
CA VAL A 354 -25.03 -4.07 0.64
C VAL A 354 -24.87 -2.58 0.29
N ILE A 355 -26.00 -1.84 0.18
CA ILE A 355 -25.94 -0.40 -0.10
C ILE A 355 -25.28 0.37 1.07
N PHE A 356 -25.64 0.07 2.30
CA PHE A 356 -25.04 0.74 3.46
C PHE A 356 -23.55 0.47 3.57
N GLU A 357 -23.13 -0.76 3.34
CA GLU A 357 -21.74 -1.18 3.49
C GLU A 357 -20.83 -0.64 2.37
N TYR A 358 -21.32 -0.67 1.10
CA TYR A 358 -20.45 -0.40 -0.05
C TYR A 358 -20.83 0.81 -0.89
N TYR A 359 -22.12 1.22 -0.92
CA TYR A 359 -22.66 2.15 -1.90
C TYR A 359 -23.38 3.36 -1.31
N SER A 360 -23.31 3.60 0.01
CA SER A 360 -23.94 4.77 0.60
C SER A 360 -23.16 6.06 0.33
N VAL A 361 -23.88 7.20 0.32
CA VAL A 361 -23.25 8.53 0.23
C VAL A 361 -22.29 8.74 1.41
N THR A 362 -22.61 8.20 2.58
CA THR A 362 -21.76 8.27 3.77
C THR A 362 -20.43 7.52 3.53
N LYS A 363 -20.48 6.31 2.96
CA LYS A 363 -19.26 5.55 2.58
C LYS A 363 -18.43 6.34 1.57
N MET A 364 -19.07 6.88 0.53
CA MET A 364 -18.42 7.75 -0.46
C MET A 364 -17.71 8.95 0.19
N ALA A 365 -18.37 9.61 1.14
CA ALA A 365 -17.79 10.74 1.86
C ALA A 365 -16.60 10.32 2.72
N MET A 366 -16.66 9.17 3.39
CA MET A 366 -15.55 8.64 4.21
C MET A 366 -14.32 8.29 3.35
N ASP A 367 -14.52 7.70 2.16
CA ASP A 367 -13.42 7.40 1.22
C ASP A 367 -12.77 8.71 0.72
N CYS A 368 -13.57 9.73 0.39
CA CYS A 368 -13.05 11.05 0.02
C CYS A 368 -12.31 11.73 1.18
N ILE A 369 -12.80 11.60 2.43
CA ILE A 369 -12.12 12.12 3.63
C ILE A 369 -10.75 11.47 3.78
N ALA A 370 -10.63 10.17 3.59
CA ALA A 370 -9.35 9.47 3.62
C ALA A 370 -8.37 10.04 2.58
N ALA A 371 -8.83 10.29 1.34
CA ALA A 371 -8.03 10.94 0.30
C ALA A 371 -7.63 12.38 0.68
N TYR A 372 -8.53 13.16 1.30
CA TYR A 372 -8.23 14.52 1.77
C TYR A 372 -7.17 14.54 2.87
N GLU A 373 -7.28 13.64 3.85
CA GLU A 373 -6.31 13.52 4.94
C GLU A 373 -4.94 13.10 4.43
N ALA A 374 -4.88 12.16 3.48
CA ALA A 374 -3.64 11.75 2.83
C ALA A 374 -3.01 12.89 2.02
N ALA A 375 -3.82 13.62 1.22
CA ALA A 375 -3.34 14.77 0.45
C ALA A 375 -2.89 15.92 1.36
N TRP A 376 -3.62 16.18 2.46
CA TRP A 376 -3.24 17.18 3.44
C TRP A 376 -1.89 16.84 4.10
N ARG A 377 -1.72 15.60 4.55
CA ARG A 377 -0.44 15.13 5.11
C ARG A 377 0.70 15.29 4.11
N ALA A 378 0.53 14.82 2.88
CA ALA A 378 1.54 14.95 1.83
C ALA A 378 1.94 16.41 1.54
N ASN A 379 1.01 17.37 1.67
CA ASN A 379 1.24 18.78 1.40
C ASN A 379 1.83 19.57 2.58
N HIS A 380 1.49 19.21 3.82
CA HIS A 380 1.83 19.98 5.02
C HIS A 380 2.83 19.29 5.92
N GLN A 381 3.11 18.02 5.71
CA GLN A 381 4.12 17.28 6.43
C GLN A 381 5.50 17.63 5.87
N LYS A 382 6.42 18.04 6.77
CA LYS A 382 7.78 18.36 6.37
C LYS A 382 8.44 17.14 5.72
N GLN A 383 8.90 17.30 4.49
CA GLN A 383 9.66 16.25 3.79
C GLN A 383 11.08 16.22 4.33
N TYR A 384 11.61 15.04 4.58
CA TYR A 384 12.96 14.81 5.04
C TYR A 384 13.74 13.99 4.01
N HIS A 385 14.82 14.54 3.51
CA HIS A 385 15.74 13.82 2.63
C HIS A 385 16.89 13.26 3.45
N VAL A 386 16.97 11.93 3.53
CA VAL A 386 17.93 11.17 4.33
C VAL A 386 18.95 10.50 3.42
N ILE A 387 20.23 10.71 3.64
CA ILE A 387 21.30 9.97 2.95
C ILE A 387 21.85 8.89 3.88
N LEU A 388 21.90 7.65 3.37
CA LEU A 388 22.57 6.53 4.04
C LEU A 388 23.97 6.32 3.43
N SER A 389 25.00 6.40 4.27
CA SER A 389 26.39 6.14 3.90
C SER A 389 26.94 4.97 4.72
N GLY A 390 27.28 3.88 4.04
CA GLY A 390 27.81 2.65 4.64
C GLY A 390 28.65 1.83 3.67
N TYR A 391 28.93 0.57 4.00
CA TYR A 391 29.68 -0.37 3.13
C TYR A 391 28.71 -1.14 2.22
N TYR A 392 27.95 -0.39 1.39
CA TYR A 392 26.85 -0.93 0.56
C TYR A 392 27.27 -1.19 -0.88
N GLY A 393 26.71 -2.24 -1.49
CA GLY A 393 27.04 -2.67 -2.86
C GLY A 393 28.37 -3.44 -3.00
N PHE A 394 28.80 -4.13 -1.93
CA PHE A 394 30.04 -4.95 -1.92
C PHE A 394 29.76 -6.44 -1.71
N ASN A 395 28.51 -6.88 -1.89
CA ASN A 395 28.07 -8.27 -1.72
C ASN A 395 28.41 -8.85 -0.34
N ASN A 396 28.31 -8.02 0.70
CA ASN A 396 28.43 -8.41 2.10
C ASN A 396 27.04 -8.43 2.75
N ALA A 397 26.49 -9.61 2.96
CA ALA A 397 25.12 -9.78 3.46
C ALA A 397 24.88 -9.10 4.83
N GLY A 398 25.91 -8.96 5.67
CA GLY A 398 25.80 -8.24 6.93
C GLY A 398 25.56 -6.74 6.75
N ASP A 399 26.35 -6.08 5.92
CA ASP A 399 26.20 -4.64 5.64
C ASP A 399 24.92 -4.36 4.85
N GLU A 400 24.54 -5.26 3.94
CA GLU A 400 23.25 -5.20 3.22
C GLU A 400 22.06 -5.37 4.18
N ALA A 401 22.16 -6.24 5.18
CA ALA A 401 21.13 -6.40 6.22
C ALA A 401 20.95 -5.12 7.04
N ILE A 402 22.04 -4.45 7.37
CA ILE A 402 22.01 -3.15 8.07
C ILE A 402 21.31 -2.11 7.21
N LEU A 403 21.64 -2.03 5.90
CA LEU A 403 20.98 -1.13 4.96
C LEU A 403 19.47 -1.37 4.93
N LEU A 404 19.05 -2.62 4.80
CA LEU A 404 17.63 -2.99 4.74
C LEU A 404 16.89 -2.67 6.05
N ALA A 405 17.51 -2.94 7.19
CA ALA A 405 16.93 -2.63 8.50
C ALA A 405 16.77 -1.10 8.67
N MET A 406 17.79 -0.31 8.36
CA MET A 406 17.72 1.14 8.40
C MET A 406 16.65 1.68 7.47
N HIS A 407 16.60 1.21 6.22
CA HIS A 407 15.61 1.62 5.23
C HIS A 407 14.19 1.33 5.72
N LYS A 408 13.90 0.07 6.11
CA LYS A 408 12.60 -0.36 6.64
C LYS A 408 12.17 0.50 7.85
N ASN A 409 13.08 0.66 8.81
CA ASN A 409 12.77 1.37 10.05
C ASN A 409 12.50 2.87 9.82
N ILE A 410 13.26 3.51 8.92
CA ILE A 410 13.07 4.94 8.61
C ILE A 410 11.78 5.12 7.80
N GLN A 411 11.47 4.24 6.85
CA GLN A 411 10.19 4.28 6.12
C GLN A 411 8.98 4.10 7.06
N ALA A 412 9.10 3.26 8.08
CA ALA A 412 8.06 3.09 9.09
C ALA A 412 7.76 4.35 9.91
N LEU A 413 8.63 5.37 9.89
CA LEU A 413 8.37 6.67 10.52
C LEU A 413 7.37 7.53 9.74
N GLY A 414 7.19 7.28 8.45
CA GLY A 414 6.21 7.96 7.59
C GLY A 414 6.68 8.12 6.14
N GLU A 415 5.71 8.36 5.26
CA GLU A 415 5.93 8.56 3.82
C GLU A 415 6.73 9.84 3.49
N ASN A 416 6.94 10.69 4.46
CA ASN A 416 7.68 11.95 4.32
C ASN A 416 9.21 11.80 4.44
N TYR A 417 9.73 10.58 4.55
CA TYR A 417 11.16 10.29 4.57
C TYR A 417 11.63 9.74 3.23
N HIS A 418 12.35 10.56 2.46
CA HIS A 418 12.97 10.18 1.19
C HIS A 418 14.40 9.71 1.42
N ILE A 419 14.67 8.46 1.14
CA ILE A 419 15.96 7.82 1.43
C ILE A 419 16.78 7.68 0.15
N THR A 420 18.02 8.16 0.18
CA THR A 420 19.02 7.97 -0.87
C THR A 420 20.24 7.23 -0.31
N VAL A 421 20.68 6.18 -0.96
CA VAL A 421 21.80 5.33 -0.52
C VAL A 421 23.06 5.60 -1.34
N LEU A 422 24.21 5.74 -0.68
CA LEU A 422 25.51 5.76 -1.35
C LEU A 422 26.01 4.31 -1.54
N SER A 423 25.94 3.77 -2.76
CA SER A 423 26.33 2.39 -3.07
C SER A 423 27.50 2.31 -4.06
N ASN A 424 28.28 1.23 -3.97
CA ASN A 424 29.33 0.89 -4.93
C ASN A 424 28.76 0.34 -6.26
N LYS A 425 27.56 -0.24 -6.21
CA LYS A 425 26.86 -0.80 -7.37
C LYS A 425 25.43 -0.27 -7.42
N PRO A 426 25.22 0.96 -7.92
CA PRO A 426 23.93 1.64 -7.90
C PRO A 426 22.81 0.82 -8.52
N GLU A 427 23.02 0.33 -9.75
CA GLU A 427 21.97 -0.37 -10.51
C GLU A 427 21.56 -1.68 -9.84
N GLU A 428 22.53 -2.47 -9.33
CA GLU A 428 22.23 -3.70 -8.59
C GLU A 428 21.48 -3.42 -7.30
N THR A 429 21.91 -2.39 -6.54
CA THR A 429 21.27 -2.00 -5.28
C THR A 429 19.85 -1.49 -5.52
N LYS A 430 19.64 -0.66 -6.56
CA LYS A 430 18.33 -0.13 -6.93
C LYS A 430 17.39 -1.24 -7.37
N ALA A 431 17.84 -2.13 -8.25
CA ALA A 431 17.02 -3.24 -8.74
C ALA A 431 16.63 -4.23 -7.63
N LYS A 432 17.57 -4.49 -6.69
CA LYS A 432 17.37 -5.47 -5.62
C LYS A 432 16.46 -4.96 -4.48
N TYR A 433 16.54 -3.68 -4.17
CA TYR A 433 15.89 -3.13 -2.96
C TYR A 433 14.88 -2.01 -3.23
N HIS A 434 14.70 -1.60 -4.49
CA HIS A 434 13.76 -0.55 -4.91
C HIS A 434 13.95 0.79 -4.18
N ILE A 435 15.20 1.19 -3.92
CA ILE A 435 15.59 2.43 -3.23
C ILE A 435 16.34 3.37 -4.18
N ASP A 436 16.30 4.68 -3.90
CA ASP A 436 17.11 5.66 -4.62
C ASP A 436 18.58 5.52 -4.27
N VAL A 437 19.45 5.50 -5.30
CA VAL A 437 20.87 5.21 -5.14
C VAL A 437 21.73 6.21 -5.90
N VAL A 438 22.87 6.57 -5.29
CA VAL A 438 23.93 7.39 -5.88
C VAL A 438 25.24 6.60 -5.85
N TYR A 439 26.01 6.70 -6.94
CA TYR A 439 27.34 6.06 -6.98
C TYR A 439 28.29 6.73 -5.97
N ARG A 440 28.72 5.94 -4.98
CA ARG A 440 29.49 6.44 -3.84
C ARG A 440 30.83 7.09 -4.17
N PHE A 441 31.44 6.81 -5.32
CA PHE A 441 32.70 7.39 -5.76
C PHE A 441 32.52 8.53 -6.78
N SER A 442 31.29 8.87 -7.19
CA SER A 442 31.00 10.04 -8.01
C SER A 442 30.92 11.29 -7.12
N LEU A 443 32.02 12.02 -7.01
CA LEU A 443 32.08 13.21 -6.16
C LEU A 443 30.96 14.20 -6.51
N LYS A 444 30.68 14.42 -7.82
CA LYS A 444 29.63 15.33 -8.29
C LYS A 444 28.24 14.91 -7.80
N GLU A 445 27.91 13.63 -7.93
CA GLU A 445 26.60 13.11 -7.52
C GLU A 445 26.44 13.11 -5.99
N VAL A 446 27.49 12.67 -5.25
CA VAL A 446 27.50 12.70 -3.79
C VAL A 446 27.31 14.12 -3.24
N LEU A 447 28.05 15.11 -3.78
CA LEU A 447 27.90 16.51 -3.37
C LEU A 447 26.52 17.07 -3.76
N SER A 448 25.97 16.68 -4.91
CA SER A 448 24.61 17.05 -5.30
C SER A 448 23.56 16.49 -4.35
N ALA A 449 23.68 15.21 -3.99
CA ALA A 449 22.79 14.57 -3.01
C ALA A 449 22.92 15.23 -1.62
N LEU A 450 24.14 15.48 -1.13
CA LEU A 450 24.39 16.17 0.14
C LEU A 450 23.78 17.57 0.18
N ARG A 451 23.79 18.32 -0.92
CA ARG A 451 23.13 19.66 -0.98
C ARG A 451 21.63 19.57 -0.76
N LYS A 452 21.00 18.51 -1.21
CA LYS A 452 19.54 18.31 -1.13
C LYS A 452 19.09 17.66 0.18
N CYS A 453 19.97 16.94 0.88
CA CYS A 453 19.56 16.22 2.09
C CYS A 453 19.33 17.15 3.28
N ASP A 454 18.55 16.67 4.25
CA ASP A 454 18.38 17.27 5.58
C ASP A 454 19.35 16.63 6.57
N VAL A 455 19.59 15.32 6.43
CA VAL A 455 20.48 14.58 7.32
C VAL A 455 21.28 13.52 6.56
N LEU A 456 22.55 13.40 6.95
CA LEU A 456 23.42 12.29 6.62
C LEU A 456 23.43 11.29 7.77
N LEU A 457 23.07 10.04 7.51
CA LEU A 457 23.29 8.92 8.41
C LEU A 457 24.53 8.17 7.95
N SER A 458 25.62 8.30 8.74
CA SER A 458 26.79 7.44 8.60
C SER A 458 26.50 6.18 9.39
N GLY A 459 26.10 5.11 8.74
CA GLY A 459 25.45 4.02 9.42
C GLY A 459 25.87 2.65 9.03
N GLY A 460 25.75 1.81 10.03
CA GLY A 460 25.89 0.38 9.95
C GLY A 460 27.35 -0.10 9.80
N GLY A 461 27.64 -1.16 10.50
CA GLY A 461 28.94 -1.80 10.42
C GLY A 461 30.06 -1.06 11.16
N SER A 462 31.27 -1.53 10.97
CA SER A 462 32.49 -0.94 11.59
C SER A 462 33.20 -0.07 10.57
N LEU A 463 32.65 1.09 10.28
CA LEU A 463 33.15 2.00 9.25
C LEU A 463 34.39 2.78 9.70
N LEU A 464 34.41 3.20 10.98
CA LEU A 464 35.48 4.02 11.57
C LEU A 464 36.51 3.13 12.24
N GLN A 465 37.37 2.48 11.44
CA GLN A 465 38.44 1.60 11.86
C GLN A 465 39.62 1.68 10.87
N ASP A 466 40.85 1.41 11.30
CA ASP A 466 42.05 1.44 10.45
C ASP A 466 42.81 0.10 10.35
N SER A 467 42.20 -0.97 10.88
CA SER A 467 42.76 -2.34 10.81
C SER A 467 42.80 -2.90 9.40
N THR A 468 41.83 -2.50 8.55
CA THR A 468 41.77 -2.92 7.15
C THR A 468 42.40 -1.89 6.21
N SER A 469 42.06 -0.59 6.36
CA SER A 469 42.56 0.46 5.48
C SER A 469 42.34 1.85 6.04
N THR A 470 43.42 2.64 6.18
CA THR A 470 43.31 4.09 6.47
C THR A 470 42.55 4.84 5.37
N ARG A 471 42.66 4.42 4.09
CA ARG A 471 41.96 5.05 2.98
C ARG A 471 40.43 4.92 3.13
N SER A 472 39.95 3.77 3.57
CA SER A 472 38.51 3.56 3.86
C SER A 472 38.03 4.46 5.00
N LEU A 473 38.80 4.55 6.09
CA LEU A 473 38.50 5.45 7.19
C LEU A 473 38.40 6.92 6.75
N MET A 474 39.37 7.39 5.95
CA MET A 474 39.34 8.77 5.41
C MET A 474 38.17 9.04 4.52
N TYR A 475 37.72 8.07 3.73
CA TYR A 475 36.54 8.20 2.89
C TYR A 475 35.28 8.53 3.75
N TYR A 476 34.99 7.72 4.77
CA TYR A 476 33.81 7.97 5.62
C TYR A 476 33.89 9.28 6.38
N LEU A 477 35.07 9.62 6.90
CA LEU A 477 35.30 10.90 7.59
C LEU A 477 35.13 12.10 6.64
N SER A 478 35.54 11.99 5.35
CA SER A 478 35.35 13.06 4.37
C SER A 478 33.89 13.33 4.05
N ILE A 479 33.06 12.27 3.94
CA ILE A 479 31.61 12.42 3.72
C ILE A 479 30.93 13.12 4.91
N ILE A 480 31.26 12.71 6.14
CA ILE A 480 30.78 13.36 7.37
C ILE A 480 31.17 14.84 7.38
N LEU A 481 32.43 15.15 7.09
CA LEU A 481 32.94 16.52 7.07
C LEU A 481 32.27 17.36 5.98
N ALA A 482 32.11 16.81 4.76
CA ALA A 482 31.44 17.48 3.66
C ALA A 482 29.98 17.84 4.00
N ALA A 483 29.23 16.93 4.59
CA ALA A 483 27.87 17.18 5.04
C ALA A 483 27.83 18.32 6.07
N ARG A 484 28.73 18.31 7.05
CA ARG A 484 28.82 19.38 8.08
C ARG A 484 29.21 20.73 7.51
N LEU A 485 30.14 20.78 6.56
CA LEU A 485 30.53 22.03 5.86
C LEU A 485 29.38 22.61 5.04
N MET A 486 28.47 21.77 4.57
CA MET A 486 27.24 22.20 3.88
C MET A 486 26.09 22.52 4.86
N GLY A 487 26.33 22.58 6.17
CA GLY A 487 25.30 22.88 7.17
C GLY A 487 24.28 21.77 7.40
N LYS A 488 24.55 20.54 6.93
CA LYS A 488 23.61 19.41 7.06
C LYS A 488 23.73 18.75 8.44
N LYS A 489 22.61 18.19 8.93
CA LYS A 489 22.63 17.38 10.15
C LYS A 489 23.36 16.07 9.86
N VAL A 490 24.13 15.58 10.84
CA VAL A 490 24.89 14.34 10.72
C VAL A 490 24.66 13.48 11.95
N MET A 491 24.26 12.24 11.72
CA MET A 491 24.14 11.22 12.76
C MET A 491 25.00 10.01 12.40
N LEU A 492 25.83 9.58 13.35
CA LEU A 492 26.38 8.24 13.29
C LEU A 492 25.30 7.29 13.79
N TYR A 493 24.87 6.37 12.94
CA TYR A 493 23.71 5.51 13.21
C TYR A 493 24.15 4.08 13.50
N ALA A 494 23.96 3.62 14.73
CA ALA A 494 24.34 2.28 15.21
C ALA A 494 25.75 1.84 14.78
N ASN A 495 26.71 2.74 14.83
CA ASN A 495 28.08 2.46 14.38
C ASN A 495 28.83 1.55 15.34
N GLY A 496 29.59 0.61 14.76
CA GLY A 496 30.70 -0.03 15.45
C GLY A 496 31.98 0.77 15.22
N ILE A 497 32.70 1.11 16.28
CA ILE A 497 33.92 1.91 16.21
C ILE A 497 35.14 1.05 16.51
N GLY A 498 36.21 1.31 15.76
CA GLY A 498 37.51 0.73 16.00
C GLY A 498 37.69 -0.75 15.62
N PRO A 499 38.93 -1.26 15.87
CA PRO A 499 40.07 -0.55 16.44
C PRO A 499 40.63 0.55 15.54
N VAL A 500 41.00 1.71 16.14
CA VAL A 500 41.76 2.78 15.49
C VAL A 500 43.12 2.85 16.15
N SER A 501 44.10 2.17 15.54
CA SER A 501 45.39 1.94 16.18
C SER A 501 46.39 3.11 16.02
N ARG A 502 46.29 3.83 14.87
CA ARG A 502 47.26 4.88 14.53
C ARG A 502 46.91 6.19 15.24
N LYS A 503 47.86 6.77 16.01
CA LYS A 503 47.66 8.03 16.75
C LYS A 503 47.09 9.17 15.87
N LYS A 504 47.64 9.36 14.65
CA LYS A 504 47.14 10.36 13.68
C LYS A 504 45.64 10.11 13.31
N ASN A 505 45.28 8.87 13.07
CA ASN A 505 43.90 8.53 12.74
C ASN A 505 42.95 8.78 13.92
N ARG A 506 43.34 8.47 15.16
CA ARG A 506 42.57 8.77 16.37
C ARG A 506 42.26 10.27 16.49
N THR A 507 43.26 11.11 16.22
CA THR A 507 43.10 12.58 16.24
C THR A 507 42.09 13.04 15.17
N ILE A 508 42.18 12.53 13.96
CA ILE A 508 41.28 12.89 12.88
C ILE A 508 39.86 12.40 13.19
N VAL A 509 39.68 11.15 13.64
CA VAL A 509 38.39 10.60 14.10
C VAL A 509 37.78 11.51 15.18
N LYS A 510 38.54 11.85 16.24
CA LYS A 510 38.09 12.77 17.28
C LYS A 510 37.58 14.10 16.71
N LEU A 511 38.35 14.73 15.82
CA LEU A 511 38.01 16.05 15.27
C LEU A 511 36.73 16.00 14.40
N VAL A 512 36.60 14.97 13.57
CA VAL A 512 35.45 14.86 12.63
C VAL A 512 34.20 14.36 13.37
N VAL A 513 34.31 13.32 14.19
CA VAL A 513 33.17 12.73 14.90
C VAL A 513 32.54 13.71 15.90
N ASN A 514 33.36 14.56 16.55
CA ASN A 514 32.84 15.64 17.40
C ASN A 514 31.98 16.67 16.64
N LYS A 515 32.09 16.75 15.31
CA LYS A 515 31.23 17.60 14.48
C LYS A 515 29.87 16.99 14.20
N ALA A 516 29.69 15.68 14.40
CA ALA A 516 28.39 15.05 14.31
C ALA A 516 27.41 15.62 15.34
N ASP A 517 26.13 15.69 15.00
CA ASP A 517 25.11 16.20 15.91
C ASP A 517 24.68 15.16 16.93
N LEU A 518 24.68 13.86 16.52
CA LEU A 518 24.26 12.73 17.33
C LEU A 518 25.03 11.46 16.93
N ILE A 519 25.31 10.61 17.91
CA ILE A 519 26.08 9.38 17.73
C ILE A 519 25.33 8.26 18.45
N THR A 520 24.81 7.28 17.71
CA THR A 520 24.37 6.02 18.28
C THR A 520 25.36 4.91 17.94
N LEU A 521 25.59 4.04 18.90
CA LEU A 521 26.59 2.98 18.86
C LEU A 521 25.91 1.65 19.16
N ARG A 522 26.27 0.60 18.43
CA ARG A 522 25.62 -0.71 18.59
C ARG A 522 26.18 -1.53 19.77
N GLU A 523 27.30 -1.08 20.36
CA GLU A 523 28.03 -1.82 21.40
C GLU A 523 28.76 -0.87 22.37
N GLU A 524 28.88 -1.28 23.63
CA GLU A 524 29.56 -0.53 24.69
C GLU A 524 31.07 -0.35 24.43
N ASN A 525 31.69 -1.33 23.74
CA ASN A 525 33.13 -1.24 23.37
C ASN A 525 33.38 -0.06 22.41
N SER A 526 32.48 0.20 21.48
CA SER A 526 32.54 1.36 20.58
C SER A 526 32.39 2.68 21.34
N TYR A 527 31.59 2.73 22.40
CA TYR A 527 31.48 3.89 23.27
C TYR A 527 32.79 4.13 24.04
N ALA A 528 33.35 3.08 24.63
CA ALA A 528 34.62 3.16 25.34
C ALA A 528 35.77 3.66 24.42
N GLU A 529 35.82 3.20 23.19
CA GLU A 529 36.81 3.61 22.19
C GLU A 529 36.68 5.09 21.82
N LEU A 530 35.47 5.60 21.58
CA LEU A 530 35.24 7.05 21.34
C LEU A 530 35.58 7.91 22.55
N LYS A 531 35.22 7.44 23.74
CA LYS A 531 35.57 8.12 25.01
C LYS A 531 37.10 8.22 25.17
N ALA A 532 37.81 7.12 24.91
CA ALA A 532 39.29 7.08 24.97
C ALA A 532 39.94 7.98 23.91
N MET A 533 39.25 8.30 22.80
CA MET A 533 39.71 9.29 21.83
C MET A 533 39.35 10.74 22.23
N GLY A 534 38.53 10.97 23.24
CA GLY A 534 38.08 12.28 23.69
C GLY A 534 36.95 12.87 22.85
N VAL A 535 36.04 12.02 22.37
CA VAL A 535 34.78 12.43 21.74
C VAL A 535 33.79 12.83 22.84
N ASN A 536 32.95 13.84 22.57
CA ASN A 536 31.95 14.36 23.52
C ASN A 536 30.89 13.30 23.87
N GLU A 537 30.95 12.78 25.08
CA GLU A 537 30.08 11.74 25.59
C GLU A 537 28.56 12.12 25.56
N LYS A 538 28.23 13.43 25.72
CA LYS A 538 26.82 13.91 25.72
C LYS A 538 26.08 13.66 24.42
N LYS A 539 26.81 13.39 23.33
CA LYS A 539 26.23 13.07 22.00
C LYS A 539 26.18 11.58 21.72
N CYS A 540 26.74 10.73 22.58
CA CYS A 540 26.92 9.30 22.36
C CYS A 540 25.90 8.50 23.17
N PHE A 541 25.18 7.61 22.46
CA PHE A 541 24.15 6.74 23.03
C PHE A 541 24.38 5.31 22.58
N VAL A 542 24.37 4.35 23.51
CA VAL A 542 24.46 2.94 23.15
C VAL A 542 23.07 2.40 22.87
N THR A 543 22.90 1.86 21.68
CA THR A 543 21.67 1.22 21.17
C THR A 543 21.92 -0.26 20.89
N ALA A 544 21.52 -0.78 19.74
CA ALA A 544 21.87 -2.10 19.23
C ALA A 544 21.99 -2.10 17.71
N ASP A 545 22.49 -3.20 17.17
CA ASP A 545 22.58 -3.39 15.71
C ASP A 545 21.17 -3.40 15.11
N PRO A 546 20.90 -2.59 14.07
CA PRO A 546 19.56 -2.49 13.47
C PRO A 546 19.08 -3.80 12.88
N VAL A 547 19.96 -4.75 12.58
CA VAL A 547 19.58 -6.07 12.04
C VAL A 547 18.66 -6.85 13.00
N PHE A 548 18.64 -6.55 14.29
CA PHE A 548 17.68 -7.16 15.22
C PHE A 548 16.24 -6.78 14.94
N THR A 549 15.96 -5.74 14.15
CA THR A 549 14.60 -5.37 13.70
C THR A 549 14.19 -6.00 12.36
N LEU A 550 15.11 -6.75 11.72
CA LEU A 550 14.86 -7.30 10.40
C LEU A 550 14.07 -8.61 10.49
N ASP A 551 13.12 -8.79 9.56
CA ASP A 551 12.39 -10.05 9.40
C ASP A 551 13.17 -11.04 8.52
N SER A 552 12.68 -12.28 8.43
CA SER A 552 13.19 -13.30 7.52
C SER A 552 12.07 -13.80 6.61
N ILE A 553 12.43 -14.50 5.53
CA ILE A 553 11.48 -15.35 4.82
C ILE A 553 10.98 -16.48 5.74
N SER A 554 9.90 -17.14 5.35
CA SER A 554 9.36 -18.27 6.10
C SER A 554 10.35 -19.44 6.15
N LYS A 555 10.19 -20.34 7.14
CA LYS A 555 11.00 -21.56 7.23
C LYS A 555 10.84 -22.45 5.99
N GLN A 556 9.61 -22.57 5.47
CA GLN A 556 9.31 -23.36 4.26
C GLN A 556 10.02 -22.83 3.01
N GLU A 557 10.11 -21.51 2.85
CA GLU A 557 10.89 -20.89 1.76
C GLU A 557 12.39 -21.15 1.96
N GLY A 558 12.91 -21.07 3.18
CA GLY A 558 14.29 -21.42 3.51
C GLY A 558 14.62 -22.89 3.19
N GLU A 559 13.72 -23.82 3.51
CA GLU A 559 13.82 -25.23 3.17
C GLU A 559 13.87 -25.46 1.64
N LYS A 560 13.04 -24.75 0.88
CA LYS A 560 13.09 -24.78 -0.59
C LYS A 560 14.44 -24.31 -1.16
N LEU A 561 15.01 -23.25 -0.58
CA LEU A 561 16.35 -22.77 -1.00
C LEU A 561 17.42 -23.82 -0.72
N LEU A 562 17.37 -24.51 0.42
CA LEU A 562 18.28 -25.63 0.74
C LEU A 562 18.12 -26.80 -0.25
N GLN A 563 16.89 -27.19 -0.57
CA GLN A 563 16.59 -28.23 -1.56
C GLN A 563 17.13 -27.85 -2.96
N ASN A 564 16.90 -26.62 -3.40
CA ASN A 564 17.41 -26.11 -4.68
C ASN A 564 18.95 -26.12 -4.73
N ALA A 565 19.62 -25.93 -3.59
CA ALA A 565 21.06 -26.03 -3.45
C ALA A 565 21.57 -27.50 -3.36
N GLY A 566 20.67 -28.49 -3.47
CA GLY A 566 20.98 -29.92 -3.42
C GLY A 566 21.27 -30.47 -2.02
N VAL A 567 20.80 -29.78 -0.95
CA VAL A 567 20.94 -30.26 0.43
C VAL A 567 19.84 -31.29 0.72
N PRO A 568 20.19 -32.52 1.13
CA PRO A 568 19.18 -33.52 1.50
C PRO A 568 18.47 -33.13 2.79
N MET A 569 17.14 -33.35 2.86
CA MET A 569 16.30 -32.93 3.98
C MET A 569 16.04 -34.02 5.02
N ASP A 570 16.83 -35.08 5.01
CA ASP A 570 16.65 -36.29 5.85
C ASP A 570 17.22 -36.15 7.27
N LYS A 571 18.05 -35.15 7.52
CA LYS A 571 18.74 -34.91 8.79
C LYS A 571 18.69 -33.43 9.21
N PRO A 572 18.80 -33.12 10.50
CA PRO A 572 18.97 -31.77 10.98
C PRO A 572 20.24 -31.12 10.41
N PHE A 573 20.26 -29.80 10.27
CA PHE A 573 21.36 -29.04 9.67
C PHE A 573 22.16 -28.30 10.70
N VAL A 574 23.49 -28.23 10.49
CA VAL A 574 24.37 -27.29 11.18
C VAL A 574 24.88 -26.28 10.17
N GLY A 575 24.55 -25.02 10.40
CA GLY A 575 25.03 -23.93 9.57
C GLY A 575 26.45 -23.53 9.97
N VAL A 576 27.33 -23.42 8.99
CA VAL A 576 28.73 -23.06 9.18
C VAL A 576 29.04 -21.80 8.41
N SER A 577 29.60 -20.79 9.08
CA SER A 577 30.04 -19.55 8.41
C SER A 577 31.47 -19.19 8.80
N VAL A 578 32.40 -19.43 7.87
CA VAL A 578 33.83 -19.18 8.03
C VAL A 578 34.28 -18.00 7.15
N ARG A 579 35.37 -17.34 7.55
CA ARG A 579 35.99 -16.29 6.76
C ARG A 579 37.50 -16.50 6.70
N ASN A 580 38.13 -15.99 5.65
CA ASN A 580 39.58 -15.99 5.54
C ASN A 580 40.20 -15.00 6.53
N TRP A 581 41.19 -15.45 7.31
CA TRP A 581 41.94 -14.64 8.27
C TRP A 581 43.40 -15.04 8.25
N ARG A 582 44.28 -14.36 9.02
CA ARG A 582 45.70 -14.67 9.07
C ARG A 582 45.92 -15.96 9.85
N ASP A 583 46.93 -16.76 9.47
CA ASP A 583 47.42 -17.98 10.15
C ASP A 583 46.32 -19.03 10.41
N MET A 584 45.55 -19.39 9.35
CA MET A 584 44.39 -20.28 9.47
C MET A 584 44.62 -21.75 9.12
N ASP A 585 45.79 -22.16 8.64
CA ASP A 585 45.93 -23.53 8.12
C ASP A 585 45.67 -24.61 9.18
N GLY A 586 46.19 -24.47 10.40
CA GLY A 586 45.89 -25.37 11.51
C GLY A 586 44.42 -25.35 11.90
N PHE A 587 43.80 -24.15 11.93
CA PHE A 587 42.37 -24.03 12.22
C PHE A 587 41.49 -24.74 11.17
N VAL A 588 41.84 -24.66 9.89
CA VAL A 588 41.08 -25.30 8.80
C VAL A 588 41.02 -26.81 8.98
N ASP A 589 42.12 -27.43 9.36
CA ASP A 589 42.22 -28.88 9.54
C ASP A 589 41.41 -29.33 10.80
N GLU A 590 41.58 -28.63 11.93
CA GLU A 590 40.85 -28.90 13.16
C GLU A 590 39.34 -28.65 13.01
N PHE A 591 38.97 -27.57 12.29
CA PHE A 591 37.57 -27.26 12.05
C PHE A 591 36.89 -28.26 11.10
N ALA A 592 37.59 -28.74 10.09
CA ALA A 592 37.10 -29.80 9.23
C ALA A 592 36.89 -31.11 10.02
N HIS A 593 37.82 -31.42 10.94
CA HIS A 593 37.69 -32.59 11.80
C HIS A 593 36.47 -32.44 12.76
N LEU A 594 36.26 -31.28 13.34
CA LEU A 594 35.06 -30.96 14.12
C LEU A 594 33.77 -31.24 13.32
N CYS A 595 33.71 -30.75 12.07
CA CYS A 595 32.57 -30.94 11.19
C CYS A 595 32.33 -32.42 10.87
N ASP A 596 33.39 -33.23 10.67
CA ASP A 596 33.30 -34.66 10.44
C ASP A 596 32.73 -35.39 11.69
N ILE A 597 33.18 -35.05 12.89
CA ILE A 597 32.67 -35.63 14.12
C ILE A 597 31.20 -35.29 14.31
N ILE A 598 30.80 -34.03 14.02
CA ILE A 598 29.41 -33.61 14.14
C ILE A 598 28.51 -34.44 13.20
N GLN A 599 28.94 -34.73 12.00
CA GLN A 599 28.17 -35.56 11.07
C GLN A 599 28.13 -37.04 11.49
N GLN A 600 29.26 -37.59 11.90
CA GLN A 600 29.38 -39.03 12.26
C GLN A 600 28.73 -39.36 13.60
N LYS A 601 28.98 -38.57 14.63
CA LYS A 601 28.53 -38.82 16.00
C LYS A 601 27.10 -38.31 16.26
N TYR A 602 26.76 -37.13 15.73
CA TYR A 602 25.50 -36.48 16.04
C TYR A 602 24.50 -36.48 14.87
N HIS A 603 24.84 -37.08 13.73
CA HIS A 603 23.98 -37.26 12.57
C HIS A 603 23.36 -35.92 12.05
N ARG A 604 24.18 -34.84 11.94
CA ARG A 604 23.79 -33.56 11.40
C ARG A 604 24.45 -33.29 10.08
N THR A 605 23.73 -32.72 9.14
CA THR A 605 24.30 -32.33 7.84
C THR A 605 24.96 -30.94 7.94
N ILE A 606 26.20 -30.82 7.49
CA ILE A 606 26.94 -29.55 7.48
C ILE A 606 26.61 -28.74 6.22
N VAL A 607 26.16 -27.48 6.43
CA VAL A 607 25.82 -26.51 5.39
C VAL A 607 26.64 -25.25 5.57
N PHE A 608 27.52 -24.94 4.61
CA PHE A 608 28.30 -23.71 4.63
C PHE A 608 27.49 -22.54 4.08
N ILE A 609 27.41 -21.44 4.85
CA ILE A 609 26.66 -20.21 4.56
C ILE A 609 27.67 -19.08 4.32
N ALA A 610 27.73 -18.58 3.09
CA ALA A 610 28.61 -17.48 2.71
C ALA A 610 27.94 -16.13 3.01
N MET A 611 28.60 -15.29 3.79
CA MET A 611 28.15 -13.90 4.08
C MET A 611 28.76 -12.87 3.12
N GLN A 612 29.86 -13.20 2.48
CA GLN A 612 30.52 -12.35 1.48
C GLN A 612 30.97 -13.18 0.29
N VAL A 613 30.21 -13.12 -0.78
CA VAL A 613 30.48 -13.83 -2.03
C VAL A 613 31.45 -13.01 -2.90
N PRO A 614 32.49 -13.61 -3.51
CA PRO A 614 32.88 -15.03 -3.46
C PRO A 614 33.86 -15.41 -2.36
N HIS A 615 34.24 -14.48 -1.47
CA HIS A 615 35.34 -14.68 -0.52
C HIS A 615 35.09 -15.84 0.45
N ASP A 616 33.90 -15.93 1.03
CA ASP A 616 33.59 -16.96 2.02
C ASP A 616 33.39 -18.34 1.36
N ILE A 617 32.98 -18.39 0.09
CA ILE A 617 32.90 -19.64 -0.67
C ILE A 617 34.27 -20.27 -0.78
N LYS A 618 35.33 -19.49 -1.07
CA LYS A 618 36.70 -20.00 -1.24
C LYS A 618 37.23 -20.64 0.05
N ILE A 619 37.02 -20.05 1.20
CA ILE A 619 37.44 -20.63 2.48
C ILE A 619 36.58 -21.84 2.87
N SER A 620 35.29 -21.80 2.62
CA SER A 620 34.40 -22.94 2.84
C SER A 620 34.83 -24.16 2.00
N GLN A 621 35.25 -23.94 0.73
CA GLN A 621 35.79 -24.97 -0.11
C GLN A 621 37.11 -25.55 0.42
N LYS A 622 37.98 -24.73 1.06
CA LYS A 622 39.20 -25.23 1.71
C LYS A 622 38.88 -26.16 2.87
N VAL A 623 37.92 -25.77 3.75
CA VAL A 623 37.46 -26.63 4.84
C VAL A 623 36.82 -27.90 4.30
N GLN A 624 35.92 -27.80 3.32
CA GLN A 624 35.23 -28.93 2.69
C GLN A 624 36.20 -29.95 2.13
N LYS A 625 37.31 -29.51 1.46
CA LYS A 625 38.34 -30.39 0.93
C LYS A 625 39.13 -31.18 1.99
N ARG A 626 39.15 -30.69 3.24
CA ARG A 626 39.80 -31.36 4.38
C ARG A 626 38.83 -32.32 5.11
N MET A 627 37.53 -32.14 4.91
CA MET A 627 36.51 -33.03 5.49
C MET A 627 36.51 -34.40 4.81
N LYS A 628 36.24 -35.43 5.60
CA LYS A 628 36.06 -36.83 5.12
C LYS A 628 34.59 -37.11 4.78
N THR A 629 33.68 -36.33 5.37
CA THR A 629 32.23 -36.47 5.20
C THR A 629 31.69 -35.47 4.16
N LYS A 630 30.54 -35.78 3.54
CA LYS A 630 29.92 -34.91 2.54
C LYS A 630 29.28 -33.71 3.18
N SER A 631 29.60 -32.50 2.71
CA SER A 631 29.03 -31.25 3.13
C SER A 631 28.55 -30.40 1.98
N TYR A 632 27.76 -29.37 2.21
CA TYR A 632 27.12 -28.56 1.19
C TYR A 632 27.52 -27.10 1.36
N ILE A 633 27.78 -26.40 0.24
CA ILE A 633 28.13 -24.99 0.23
C ILE A 633 27.07 -24.23 -0.58
N LEU A 634 26.43 -23.26 0.05
CA LEU A 634 25.49 -22.36 -0.61
C LEU A 634 26.31 -21.36 -1.45
N LYS A 635 26.23 -21.47 -2.77
CA LYS A 635 27.08 -20.72 -3.71
C LYS A 635 26.45 -19.45 -4.26
N GLU A 636 25.12 -19.32 -4.15
CA GLU A 636 24.39 -18.17 -4.65
C GLU A 636 24.56 -16.94 -3.76
N ASN A 637 24.31 -15.77 -4.32
CA ASN A 637 24.33 -14.51 -3.58
C ASN A 637 22.94 -14.23 -3.01
N TYR A 638 22.60 -14.93 -1.93
CA TYR A 638 21.31 -14.78 -1.24
C TYR A 638 21.16 -13.39 -0.60
N SER A 639 19.93 -12.89 -0.59
CA SER A 639 19.58 -11.69 0.17
C SER A 639 19.67 -11.94 1.68
N PRO A 640 19.81 -10.89 2.51
CA PRO A 640 19.77 -11.04 3.96
C PRO A 640 18.51 -11.75 4.48
N TYR A 641 17.34 -11.50 3.90
CA TYR A 641 16.09 -12.18 4.27
C TYR A 641 16.14 -13.70 4.02
N GLU A 642 16.71 -14.08 2.87
CA GLU A 642 16.90 -15.50 2.49
C GLU A 642 17.91 -16.18 3.40
N ILE A 643 19.06 -15.54 3.68
CA ILE A 643 20.07 -16.10 4.60
C ILE A 643 19.47 -16.29 5.99
N MET A 644 18.69 -15.33 6.50
CA MET A 644 18.01 -15.46 7.79
C MET A 644 16.98 -16.59 7.76
N GLY A 645 16.24 -16.79 6.67
CA GLY A 645 15.32 -17.91 6.47
C GLY A 645 16.03 -19.27 6.40
N ILE A 646 17.17 -19.34 5.74
CA ILE A 646 18.04 -20.53 5.72
C ILE A 646 18.56 -20.83 7.14
N ILE A 647 19.04 -19.82 7.86
CA ILE A 647 19.49 -19.99 9.27
C ILE A 647 18.36 -20.49 10.15
N LYS A 648 17.13 -20.06 9.94
CA LYS A 648 15.95 -20.54 10.67
C LYS A 648 15.68 -22.04 10.52
N CYS A 649 16.22 -22.67 9.46
CA CYS A 649 16.15 -24.11 9.24
C CYS A 649 17.24 -24.90 9.99
N MET A 650 18.24 -24.22 10.58
CA MET A 650 19.38 -24.87 11.23
C MET A 650 19.04 -25.32 12.66
N ASP A 651 19.68 -26.41 13.10
CA ASP A 651 19.63 -26.88 14.48
C ASP A 651 20.47 -25.98 15.39
N PHE A 652 21.66 -25.64 14.93
CA PHE A 652 22.55 -24.64 15.52
C PHE A 652 23.55 -24.09 14.49
N ILE A 653 24.29 -23.04 14.86
CA ILE A 653 25.27 -22.34 14.01
C ILE A 653 26.67 -22.42 14.60
N LEU A 654 27.67 -22.67 13.75
CA LEU A 654 29.09 -22.48 14.03
C LEU A 654 29.61 -21.33 13.20
N SER A 655 30.08 -20.23 13.81
CA SER A 655 30.41 -19.06 13.00
C SER A 655 31.61 -18.26 13.49
N MET A 656 32.42 -17.81 12.53
CA MET A 656 33.37 -16.73 12.66
C MET A 656 32.78 -15.36 12.29
N ARG A 657 31.68 -15.32 11.51
CA ARG A 657 31.07 -14.09 11.01
C ARG A 657 30.10 -13.49 12.01
N LEU A 658 30.35 -12.24 12.44
CA LEU A 658 29.49 -11.53 13.40
C LEU A 658 28.01 -11.52 12.97
N HIS A 659 27.73 -11.13 11.73
CA HIS A 659 26.32 -11.04 11.30
C HIS A 659 25.64 -12.39 11.18
N THR A 660 26.37 -13.50 10.95
CA THR A 660 25.76 -14.83 11.04
C THR A 660 25.33 -15.13 12.48
N LEU A 661 26.10 -14.70 13.49
CA LEU A 661 25.72 -14.83 14.90
C LEU A 661 24.49 -13.96 15.22
N ILE A 662 24.46 -12.72 14.72
CA ILE A 662 23.32 -11.80 14.88
C ILE A 662 22.08 -12.38 14.22
N PHE A 663 22.19 -12.91 12.99
CA PHE A 663 21.08 -13.56 12.27
C PHE A 663 20.55 -14.79 13.02
N ALA A 664 21.47 -15.62 13.53
CA ALA A 664 21.10 -16.80 14.33
C ALA A 664 20.37 -16.38 15.62
N ALA A 665 20.88 -15.40 16.33
CA ALA A 665 20.24 -14.86 17.52
C ALA A 665 18.86 -14.27 17.24
N ARG A 666 18.69 -13.51 16.14
CA ARG A 666 17.39 -12.98 15.71
C ARG A 666 16.40 -14.10 15.38
N GLN A 667 16.85 -15.20 14.78
CA GLN A 667 16.04 -16.38 14.46
C GLN A 667 15.92 -17.37 15.62
N LYS A 668 16.49 -17.06 16.80
CA LYS A 668 16.46 -17.91 18.01
C LYS A 668 17.11 -19.27 17.78
N ILE A 669 18.14 -19.31 16.93
CA ILE A 669 18.92 -20.52 16.64
C ILE A 669 20.18 -20.51 17.50
N PRO A 670 20.42 -21.56 18.34
CA PRO A 670 21.62 -21.68 19.15
C PRO A 670 22.90 -21.57 18.33
N LEU A 671 23.95 -21.02 18.92
CA LEU A 671 25.16 -20.70 18.18
C LEU A 671 26.43 -20.87 19.03
N ILE A 672 27.53 -21.20 18.36
CA ILE A 672 28.90 -21.18 18.90
C ILE A 672 29.71 -20.24 18.03
N GLY A 673 30.33 -19.20 18.62
CA GLY A 673 31.15 -18.24 17.89
C GLY A 673 32.64 -18.51 18.10
N PHE A 674 33.45 -18.34 17.01
CA PHE A 674 34.91 -18.46 17.04
C PHE A 674 35.55 -17.08 16.94
N ILE A 675 36.39 -16.73 17.92
CA ILE A 675 36.90 -15.37 18.13
C ILE A 675 38.13 -15.13 17.27
N TYR A 676 38.01 -14.23 16.30
CA TYR A 676 39.15 -13.64 15.56
C TYR A 676 39.20 -12.10 15.74
N ASP A 677 38.11 -11.51 16.25
CA ASP A 677 37.91 -10.09 16.50
C ASP A 677 37.20 -9.91 17.85
N PRO A 678 37.58 -8.94 18.70
CA PRO A 678 36.98 -8.72 20.02
C PRO A 678 35.46 -8.50 20.00
N LYS A 679 34.89 -8.09 18.85
CA LYS A 679 33.44 -7.90 18.68
C LYS A 679 32.66 -9.22 18.78
N ILE A 680 33.25 -10.32 18.31
CA ILE A 680 32.63 -11.66 18.44
C ILE A 680 32.46 -12.00 19.91
N GLU A 681 33.54 -11.87 20.70
CA GLU A 681 33.53 -12.14 22.13
C GLU A 681 32.44 -11.33 22.85
N TYR A 682 32.40 -10.01 22.59
CA TYR A 682 31.38 -9.13 23.14
C TYR A 682 29.94 -9.59 22.82
N TYR A 683 29.66 -9.98 21.57
CA TYR A 683 28.31 -10.42 21.19
C TYR A 683 27.95 -11.77 21.79
N LEU A 684 28.91 -12.71 21.93
CA LEU A 684 28.68 -14.00 22.60
C LEU A 684 28.32 -13.81 24.07
N GLU A 685 29.07 -12.96 24.80
CA GLU A 685 28.76 -12.57 26.17
C GLU A 685 27.38 -11.91 26.27
N LYS A 686 27.07 -10.96 25.37
CA LYS A 686 25.79 -10.25 25.35
C LYS A 686 24.61 -11.16 25.14
N LEU A 687 24.79 -12.20 24.32
CA LEU A 687 23.77 -13.19 23.99
C LEU A 687 23.72 -14.36 24.98
N ASP A 688 24.65 -14.46 25.93
CA ASP A 688 24.85 -15.62 26.80
C ASP A 688 25.03 -16.92 26.00
N MET A 689 25.84 -16.87 24.92
CA MET A 689 26.08 -18.01 24.04
C MET A 689 27.52 -18.51 24.16
N PRO A 690 27.75 -19.82 23.90
CA PRO A 690 29.06 -20.44 24.02
C PRO A 690 30.11 -19.81 23.09
N SER A 691 31.34 -19.64 23.60
CA SER A 691 32.52 -19.27 22.83
C SER A 691 33.36 -20.50 22.50
N GLY A 692 33.57 -20.77 21.21
CA GLY A 692 34.50 -21.78 20.73
C GLY A 692 35.98 -21.40 20.93
N GLY A 693 36.25 -20.26 21.61
CA GLY A 693 37.60 -19.76 21.86
C GLY A 693 38.19 -18.97 20.69
N ARG A 694 39.47 -18.59 20.84
CA ARG A 694 40.19 -17.90 19.76
C ARG A 694 40.61 -18.90 18.70
N ILE A 695 40.61 -18.48 17.44
CA ILE A 695 41.00 -19.35 16.31
C ILE A 695 42.45 -19.86 16.40
N SER A 696 43.31 -19.15 17.13
CA SER A 696 44.68 -19.55 17.44
C SER A 696 44.80 -20.59 18.57
N GLU A 697 43.72 -20.82 19.33
CA GLU A 697 43.66 -21.65 20.53
C GLU A 697 42.47 -22.61 20.43
N PHE A 698 42.45 -23.43 19.33
CA PHE A 698 41.33 -24.31 19.02
C PHE A 698 41.38 -25.57 19.93
N GLU A 699 40.37 -25.74 20.79
CA GLU A 699 40.25 -26.85 21.72
C GLU A 699 39.07 -27.78 21.30
N LEU A 700 39.35 -28.76 20.44
CA LEU A 700 38.33 -29.66 19.87
C LEU A 700 37.42 -30.29 20.91
N GLU A 701 37.97 -30.89 21.98
CA GLU A 701 37.17 -31.57 23.00
C GLU A 701 36.23 -30.64 23.77
N LYS A 702 36.68 -29.40 24.03
CA LYS A 702 35.87 -28.40 24.68
C LYS A 702 34.70 -27.96 23.79
N ILE A 703 34.95 -27.76 22.51
CA ILE A 703 33.93 -27.41 21.53
C ILE A 703 32.93 -28.54 21.37
N LEU A 704 33.37 -29.80 21.31
CA LEU A 704 32.47 -30.96 21.23
C LEU A 704 31.56 -31.06 22.45
N LYS A 705 32.02 -30.75 23.66
CA LYS A 705 31.18 -30.68 24.88
C LYS A 705 30.10 -29.58 24.73
N MET A 706 30.44 -28.44 24.15
CA MET A 706 29.45 -27.35 23.88
C MET A 706 28.41 -27.77 22.84
N VAL A 707 28.83 -28.45 21.77
CA VAL A 707 27.94 -29.01 20.76
C VAL A 707 26.98 -30.01 21.39
N GLU A 708 27.48 -30.91 22.25
CA GLU A 708 26.67 -31.89 22.95
C GLU A 708 25.67 -31.23 23.89
N ASP A 709 26.09 -30.19 24.61
CA ASP A 709 25.20 -29.44 25.52
C ASP A 709 24.11 -28.70 24.74
N ILE A 710 24.45 -28.05 23.60
CA ILE A 710 23.45 -27.40 22.74
C ILE A 710 22.44 -28.41 22.23
N ILE A 711 22.87 -29.59 21.77
CA ILE A 711 21.97 -30.63 21.24
C ILE A 711 21.04 -31.14 22.34
N LYS A 712 21.57 -31.42 23.54
CA LYS A 712 20.78 -31.92 24.67
C LYS A 712 19.83 -30.89 25.25
N ASN A 713 20.27 -29.65 25.36
CA ASN A 713 19.59 -28.55 26.05
C ASN A 713 19.12 -27.44 25.11
N ARG A 714 18.80 -27.78 23.86
CA ARG A 714 18.47 -26.82 22.80
C ARG A 714 17.43 -25.76 23.22
N GLN A 715 16.37 -26.19 23.89
CA GLN A 715 15.29 -25.31 24.34
C GLN A 715 15.77 -24.25 25.34
N LYS A 716 16.72 -24.59 26.22
CA LYS A 716 17.34 -23.62 27.12
C LYS A 716 18.00 -22.49 26.34
N TYR A 717 18.78 -22.80 25.30
CA TYR A 717 19.47 -21.80 24.47
C TYR A 717 18.49 -20.97 23.65
N VAL A 718 17.43 -21.59 23.12
CA VAL A 718 16.35 -20.88 22.41
C VAL A 718 15.69 -19.84 23.33
N THR A 719 15.31 -20.24 24.56
CA THR A 719 14.69 -19.31 25.53
C THR A 719 15.61 -18.14 25.92
N ILE A 720 16.92 -18.42 26.07
CA ILE A 720 17.91 -17.35 26.33
C ILE A 720 17.94 -16.37 25.16
N LEU A 721 18.08 -16.88 23.94
CA LEU A 721 18.15 -16.03 22.74
C LEU A 721 16.85 -15.24 22.52
N GLU A 722 15.69 -15.83 22.78
CA GLU A 722 14.40 -15.16 22.70
C GLU A 722 14.37 -13.87 23.54
N ARG A 723 14.65 -14.03 24.84
CA ARG A 723 14.72 -12.87 25.76
C ARG A 723 15.79 -11.84 25.38
N LYS A 724 16.97 -12.30 24.92
CA LYS A 724 18.10 -11.42 24.59
C LYS A 724 17.86 -10.70 23.27
N ALA A 725 17.32 -11.37 22.24
CA ALA A 725 17.02 -10.78 20.95
C ALA A 725 15.92 -9.73 21.05
N GLU A 726 14.84 -9.97 21.79
CA GLU A 726 13.77 -9.00 22.04
C GLU A 726 14.32 -7.71 22.70
N ARG A 727 15.16 -7.85 23.73
CA ARG A 727 15.80 -6.70 24.38
C ARG A 727 16.70 -5.90 23.43
N LEU A 728 17.40 -6.59 22.52
CA LEU A 728 18.27 -5.92 21.53
C LEU A 728 17.44 -5.27 20.43
N GLU A 729 16.32 -5.85 20.02
CA GLU A 729 15.35 -5.26 19.10
C GLU A 729 14.76 -3.96 19.66
N GLU A 730 14.29 -3.97 20.91
CA GLU A 730 13.82 -2.75 21.58
C GLU A 730 14.89 -1.64 21.63
N LYS A 731 16.15 -2.02 21.92
CA LYS A 731 17.27 -1.08 21.91
C LYS A 731 17.59 -0.57 20.50
N ALA A 732 17.46 -1.41 19.46
CA ALA A 732 17.69 -1.04 18.08
C ALA A 732 16.70 0.05 17.63
N HIS A 733 15.43 -0.06 17.99
CA HIS A 733 14.40 0.96 17.71
C HIS A 733 14.63 2.32 18.38
N ASN A 734 15.56 2.45 19.29
CA ASN A 734 15.93 3.77 19.80
C ASN A 734 16.72 4.60 18.78
N ASN A 735 17.32 3.98 17.75
CA ASN A 735 18.01 4.72 16.69
C ASN A 735 17.05 5.67 15.97
N GLU A 736 15.85 5.21 15.61
CA GLU A 736 14.81 6.00 14.95
C GLU A 736 14.27 7.11 15.85
N LYS A 737 14.08 6.84 17.14
CA LYS A 737 13.67 7.85 18.13
C LYS A 737 14.69 9.00 18.24
N TYR A 738 15.98 8.65 18.18
CA TYR A 738 17.05 9.66 18.16
C TYR A 738 17.10 10.44 16.85
N LEU A 739 16.86 9.78 15.70
CA LEU A 739 16.77 10.43 14.39
C LEU A 739 15.62 11.45 14.37
N MET A 740 14.42 11.07 14.83
CA MET A 740 13.27 11.99 14.91
C MET A 740 13.59 13.21 15.77
N LYS A 741 14.12 13.00 16.98
CA LYS A 741 14.55 14.10 17.87
C LYS A 741 15.58 15.01 17.22
N LEU A 742 16.49 14.45 16.42
CA LEU A 742 17.48 15.23 15.69
C LEU A 742 16.82 16.09 14.60
N LEU A 743 15.87 15.54 13.85
CA LEU A 743 15.21 16.23 12.74
C LEU A 743 14.23 17.31 13.21
N GLU A 744 13.59 17.14 14.36
CA GLU A 744 12.67 18.11 14.98
C GLU A 744 13.37 19.33 15.59
N LYS A 745 14.62 19.19 16.04
CA LYS A 745 15.41 20.33 16.53
C LYS A 745 15.62 21.34 15.40
N LYS A 746 15.14 22.58 15.61
CA LYS A 746 15.37 23.71 14.70
C LYS A 746 16.84 24.10 14.62
#